data_9237d919ea338fe384acff36367d7d31
#
_entry.id   9237d919ea338fe384acff36367d7d31
#
_cell.length_a   1.000
_cell.length_b   1.000
_cell.length_c   1.000
_cell.angle_alpha   90.00
_cell.angle_beta   90.00
_cell.angle_gamma   90.00
#
_symmetry.space_group_name_H-M   'P 1'
#
loop_
_entity.id
_entity.type
_entity.pdbx_description
1 polymer ?
#
loop_
_entity_poly.entity_id
_entity_poly.type
_entity_poly.pdbx_seq_one_letter_code
_entity_poly.pdbx_strand_id
1 'polypeptide(L)'
;MKRLISLVLSLALAVGTGCLRSDFSAAAAETGRAAYADASEKTAYDSDERERNEKTVGLTIGKGTDFSAALSEIKNTGVKVISTNFALFSVTVKGRAKELAKAENLSFVKGFYVPGTVQKPRPVTEKAAFPKKAETEGISDDGAGTVIAVIDTGFNLDHETMTLDNGTAVAITEEDVKKAVDKLGYGKYYNRKIPFYFNYADANYEMTEKGGGSHGMKVASLAAGNSSELRSYAKNAQLLLMRVFSDESEQTSDFLISKAIVDAVDLGADVINLSLGGYGGISDGQSSYTRAVDYAEKKGVLVVAAAGNEGNVNSEIDTGNDSGVMSTPGDLKNALSVGAISSNGKMASFSSFGPNSNLSFGNKLVAEGVSIKCADNEGYSEGSGTSFSSPVTASAAALVMKKAKALTDNAVQAASLAAVLIENAAVPIDEFNFKQAAGRLEARQALKNNVAAFSQGGTGLIELGQISKTARVKVTLRNFSKSDVTLSVFAKNEYAETSTDRAQYGDTGLDIKQNEITVPADGSAEFSAELIVGENVPEEVYITGHLCFEGDGNVISCPYLGYYGQWDSEPVISTRDDETGLALYSFDGEKYIENSVVSANGDGVNDFLFPFFFQLRSAEYIKVDIYSKDMEFISNAAYCALAVRDQYSELYDVEDSDAVTEKAALYSYGLGFTPMGYDAQTGEIYSLEGGEYIAVIETKLCFEGARIERHSLPFSVTYDDSSAPFDFDGYDDLNATSDGELENMVFSDDDIALYDIYGGWKAFGIEQEQPSAEIYQTVWGKLNVDADYILYRFEDGETQSEMYIAALDEQKRFTAEAGLSQGKYKRMIFTAEKHGRTVAQRSVMLTYDPDPPIAETDLKKSSLPEWLSKRLDGQFDGLFRLSDYAGGFRISAADGDYFPVNLSVDGIFVQIGFGSSVFDRYFYCTNKLKGDIISVVCVDSAYNTAQKKYIAVDGEPRLGDADLDGKVTSNDALMALQQTVGIINMGCLSFALADTDEDIGRISANDALKILQATVGLLEL
;
A
#
# COMPACT_ATOMS: atom_id res chain seq x y z
N MET A 1 -31.97 4.31 -3.72
CA MET A 1 -30.65 4.86 -4.03
C MET A 1 -30.20 5.90 -2.99
N LYS A 2 -30.95 6.99 -2.66
CA LYS A 2 -30.54 7.98 -1.64
C LYS A 2 -30.34 7.39 -0.24
N ARG A 3 -31.25 6.57 0.26
CA ARG A 3 -31.04 5.82 1.54
C ARG A 3 -29.86 4.87 1.46
N LEU A 4 -29.65 4.28 0.28
CA LEU A 4 -28.53 3.40 -0.03
C LEU A 4 -27.18 4.15 0.06
N ILE A 5 -27.10 5.32 -0.54
CA ILE A 5 -25.90 6.17 -0.56
C ILE A 5 -25.64 6.74 0.83
N SER A 6 -26.67 7.14 1.57
CA SER A 6 -26.54 7.58 2.97
C SER A 6 -26.00 6.47 3.87
N LEU A 7 -26.48 5.26 3.67
CA LEU A 7 -26.01 4.08 4.38
C LEU A 7 -24.55 3.76 4.06
N VAL A 8 -24.20 3.87 2.79
CA VAL A 8 -22.83 3.69 2.28
C VAL A 8 -21.87 4.68 2.93
N LEU A 9 -22.26 5.92 3.12
CA LEU A 9 -21.42 6.94 3.75
C LEU A 9 -21.29 6.79 5.26
N SER A 10 -22.34 6.37 5.96
CA SER A 10 -22.26 6.12 7.40
C SER A 10 -21.21 5.06 7.73
N LEU A 11 -21.15 4.01 6.93
CA LEU A 11 -20.13 2.96 7.06
C LEU A 11 -18.72 3.50 6.90
N ALA A 12 -18.58 4.34 5.91
CA ALA A 12 -17.31 4.86 5.47
C ALA A 12 -16.53 5.54 6.59
N LEU A 13 -17.16 6.25 7.47
CA LEU A 13 -16.48 7.05 8.49
C LEU A 13 -16.21 6.31 9.79
N ALA A 14 -17.08 5.40 10.13
CA ALA A 14 -16.84 4.57 11.31
C ALA A 14 -15.63 3.65 11.13
N VAL A 15 -15.32 3.28 9.89
CA VAL A 15 -14.19 2.41 9.56
C VAL A 15 -12.91 3.19 9.25
N GLY A 16 -13.01 4.40 8.71
CA GLY A 16 -11.85 5.25 8.41
C GLY A 16 -11.14 5.82 9.63
N THR A 17 -11.80 5.90 10.79
CA THR A 17 -11.13 6.26 12.04
C THR A 17 -10.22 5.16 12.58
N GLY A 18 -10.40 3.90 12.16
CA GLY A 18 -9.55 2.78 12.54
C GLY A 18 -8.23 2.68 11.76
N CYS A 19 -8.13 3.27 10.57
CA CYS A 19 -6.91 3.23 9.75
C CYS A 19 -5.92 4.39 10.00
N LEU A 20 -6.33 5.39 10.79
CA LEU A 20 -5.47 6.50 11.15
C LEU A 20 -5.38 6.60 12.67
N ARG A 21 -4.41 5.89 13.24
CA ARG A 21 -4.07 5.90 14.67
C ARG A 21 -5.22 5.55 15.63
N SER A 22 -5.20 4.38 16.05
CA SER A 22 -5.19 3.83 17.39
C SER A 22 -5.48 4.80 18.55
N ASP A 23 -6.67 5.27 18.70
CA ASP A 23 -7.14 5.83 19.96
C ASP A 23 -8.54 5.30 20.29
N PHE A 24 -8.64 3.99 20.48
CA PHE A 24 -9.81 3.34 21.01
C PHE A 24 -9.63 2.96 22.48
N SER A 25 -9.53 3.93 23.36
CA SER A 25 -9.94 3.71 24.73
C SER A 25 -10.81 4.88 25.16
N ALA A 26 -12.00 4.60 25.64
CA ALA A 26 -12.92 5.58 26.22
C ALA A 26 -12.33 6.33 27.43
N ALA A 27 -11.16 5.95 27.93
CA ALA A 27 -10.45 6.63 29.01
C ALA A 27 -9.45 7.69 28.52
N ALA A 28 -9.06 7.70 27.25
CA ALA A 28 -8.10 8.67 26.69
C ALA A 28 -8.76 10.01 26.29
N ALA A 29 -10.08 10.11 26.29
CA ALA A 29 -10.79 11.33 25.91
C ALA A 29 -10.62 12.49 26.90
N GLU A 30 -10.17 12.24 28.13
CA GLU A 30 -9.94 13.30 29.11
C GLU A 30 -8.48 13.74 29.26
N THR A 31 -7.50 12.93 28.88
CA THR A 31 -6.06 13.27 29.01
C THR A 31 -5.40 13.71 27.70
N GLY A 32 -5.97 13.40 26.53
CA GLY A 32 -5.48 13.83 25.22
C GLY A 32 -5.65 15.33 24.91
N ARG A 33 -6.44 16.05 25.69
CA ARG A 33 -6.67 17.48 25.50
C ARG A 33 -5.48 18.40 25.82
N ALA A 34 -4.48 17.92 26.55
CA ALA A 34 -3.35 18.74 26.97
C ALA A 34 -2.11 18.69 26.07
N ALA A 35 -1.96 17.69 25.21
CA ALA A 35 -0.76 17.52 24.37
C ALA A 35 -0.87 18.11 22.95
N TYR A 36 -2.08 18.46 22.47
CA TYR A 36 -2.29 19.07 21.16
C TYR A 36 -2.35 20.61 21.14
N ALA A 37 -2.28 21.25 22.31
CA ALA A 37 -2.43 22.71 22.45
C ALA A 37 -1.15 23.53 22.23
N ASP A 38 0.01 22.90 22.00
CA ASP A 38 1.30 23.62 22.00
C ASP A 38 2.00 23.71 20.62
N ALA A 39 1.34 23.33 19.52
CA ALA A 39 1.93 23.36 18.18
C ALA A 39 1.29 24.35 17.19
N SER A 40 0.38 25.23 17.61
CA SER A 40 -0.24 26.21 16.73
C SER A 40 -0.15 27.64 17.24
N GLU A 41 1.04 28.18 17.36
CA GLU A 41 1.21 29.64 17.41
C GLU A 41 1.84 30.18 16.13
N LYS A 42 0.97 30.89 15.36
CA LYS A 42 1.25 32.00 14.46
C LYS A 42 2.10 31.76 13.23
N THR A 43 1.45 31.62 12.08
CA THR A 43 1.90 32.34 10.87
C THR A 43 0.72 32.85 10.03
N ALA A 44 0.77 34.12 9.79
CA ALA A 44 0.14 34.96 8.75
C ALA A 44 -1.04 34.38 7.93
N TYR A 45 -2.22 34.81 8.30
CA TYR A 45 -3.40 34.87 7.42
C TYR A 45 -3.13 35.85 6.28
N ASP A 46 -3.12 35.40 5.03
CA ASP A 46 -3.65 36.14 3.85
C ASP A 46 -3.26 35.63 2.43
N SER A 47 -2.66 34.45 2.27
CA SER A 47 -2.43 33.93 0.89
C SER A 47 -2.91 32.50 0.63
N ASP A 48 -3.48 31.83 1.60
CA ASP A 48 -3.59 30.38 1.66
C ASP A 48 -4.95 29.77 1.32
N GLU A 49 -6.03 30.53 1.15
CA GLU A 49 -7.34 29.92 0.83
C GLU A 49 -7.38 29.21 -0.53
N ARG A 50 -6.54 29.61 -1.47
CA ARG A 50 -6.43 28.90 -2.78
C ARG A 50 -5.59 27.62 -2.71
N GLU A 51 -4.64 27.52 -1.79
CA GLU A 51 -3.78 26.34 -1.68
C GLU A 51 -4.42 25.19 -0.88
N ARG A 52 -5.40 25.48 -0.04
CA ARG A 52 -6.03 24.50 0.87
C ARG A 52 -6.92 23.46 0.17
N ASN A 53 -7.42 23.76 -1.02
CA ASN A 53 -8.35 22.91 -1.78
C ASN A 53 -7.67 22.17 -2.94
N GLU A 54 -6.36 22.08 -2.96
CA GLU A 54 -5.62 21.41 -4.01
C GLU A 54 -5.05 20.06 -3.53
N LYS A 55 -5.35 18.98 -4.24
CA LYS A 55 -4.82 17.63 -3.99
C LYS A 55 -3.65 17.32 -4.90
N THR A 56 -2.77 16.46 -4.40
CA THR A 56 -1.63 15.94 -5.16
C THR A 56 -1.94 14.54 -5.62
N VAL A 57 -1.86 14.30 -6.92
CA VAL A 57 -2.11 13.00 -7.56
C VAL A 57 -1.05 12.65 -8.58
N GLY A 58 -0.84 11.38 -8.82
CA GLY A 58 0.01 10.87 -9.88
C GLY A 58 -0.80 10.50 -11.13
N LEU A 59 -0.37 10.95 -12.29
CA LEU A 59 -0.93 10.56 -13.58
C LEU A 59 0.04 9.62 -14.29
N THR A 60 -0.42 8.46 -14.71
CA THR A 60 0.36 7.56 -15.57
C THR A 60 0.09 7.89 -17.04
N ILE A 61 1.14 8.15 -17.80
CA ILE A 61 1.06 8.49 -19.22
C ILE A 61 1.26 7.23 -20.07
N GLY A 62 0.48 7.07 -21.13
CA GLY A 62 0.60 5.94 -22.04
C GLY A 62 1.99 5.84 -22.69
N LYS A 63 2.59 4.66 -22.68
CA LYS A 63 3.87 4.41 -23.37
C LYS A 63 3.73 4.73 -24.86
N GLY A 64 4.67 5.50 -25.42
CA GLY A 64 4.63 5.98 -26.81
C GLY A 64 4.00 7.35 -27.03
N THR A 65 3.42 7.96 -25.99
CA THR A 65 2.98 9.36 -26.02
C THR A 65 4.20 10.30 -26.05
N ASP A 66 4.12 11.38 -26.82
CA ASP A 66 5.10 12.47 -26.69
C ASP A 66 4.90 13.13 -25.31
N PHE A 67 5.80 12.85 -24.40
CA PHE A 67 5.70 13.28 -23.01
C PHE A 67 5.68 14.81 -22.87
N SER A 68 6.42 15.53 -23.75
CA SER A 68 6.46 16.99 -23.71
C SER A 68 5.13 17.60 -24.15
N ALA A 69 4.50 17.03 -25.19
CA ALA A 69 3.17 17.42 -25.62
C ALA A 69 2.12 17.10 -24.54
N ALA A 70 2.17 15.89 -23.97
CA ALA A 70 1.30 15.48 -22.88
C ALA A 70 1.41 16.42 -21.67
N LEU A 71 2.63 16.78 -21.25
CA LEU A 71 2.86 17.70 -20.15
C LEU A 71 2.28 19.09 -20.40
N SER A 72 2.33 19.57 -21.65
CA SER A 72 1.73 20.84 -22.03
C SER A 72 0.19 20.78 -21.94
N GLU A 73 -0.41 19.69 -22.39
CA GLU A 73 -1.87 19.49 -22.30
C GLU A 73 -2.33 19.34 -20.85
N ILE A 74 -1.60 18.58 -20.01
CA ILE A 74 -1.88 18.48 -18.58
C ILE A 74 -1.89 19.86 -17.92
N LYS A 75 -0.88 20.69 -18.16
CA LYS A 75 -0.84 22.06 -17.63
C LYS A 75 -2.04 22.92 -18.08
N ASN A 76 -2.54 22.70 -19.29
CA ASN A 76 -3.67 23.44 -19.83
C ASN A 76 -5.01 23.08 -19.12
N THR A 77 -5.08 22.00 -18.34
CA THR A 77 -6.26 21.68 -17.54
C THR A 77 -6.39 22.56 -16.29
N GLY A 78 -5.34 23.30 -15.94
CA GLY A 78 -5.29 24.19 -14.78
C GLY A 78 -4.49 23.61 -13.61
N VAL A 79 -4.11 22.33 -13.64
CA VAL A 79 -3.34 21.70 -12.57
C VAL A 79 -1.89 22.21 -12.53
N LYS A 80 -1.31 22.24 -11.34
CA LYS A 80 0.10 22.54 -11.12
C LYS A 80 0.91 21.25 -11.23
N VAL A 81 1.83 21.16 -12.15
CA VAL A 81 2.77 20.04 -12.23
C VAL A 81 3.79 20.15 -11.09
N ILE A 82 3.82 19.18 -10.19
CA ILE A 82 4.73 19.11 -9.05
C ILE A 82 6.01 18.41 -9.44
N SER A 83 5.89 17.26 -10.11
CA SER A 83 7.05 16.53 -10.59
C SER A 83 6.73 15.74 -11.86
N THR A 84 7.79 15.33 -12.57
CA THR A 84 7.68 14.48 -13.73
C THR A 84 8.66 13.32 -13.59
N ASN A 85 8.21 12.12 -13.92
CA ASN A 85 9.04 10.94 -13.97
C ASN A 85 8.95 10.34 -15.38
N PHE A 86 9.85 10.77 -16.27
CA PHE A 86 9.87 10.31 -17.66
C PHE A 86 10.10 8.81 -17.79
N ALA A 87 10.93 8.24 -16.91
CA ALA A 87 11.27 6.84 -16.94
C ALA A 87 10.10 5.92 -16.57
N LEU A 88 9.25 6.36 -15.67
CA LEU A 88 8.04 5.65 -15.25
C LEU A 88 6.79 6.10 -16.02
N PHE A 89 6.92 7.01 -16.99
CA PHE A 89 5.80 7.61 -17.70
C PHE A 89 4.74 8.18 -16.76
N SER A 90 5.16 8.89 -15.70
CA SER A 90 4.27 9.47 -14.72
C SER A 90 4.50 10.96 -14.50
N VAL A 91 3.42 11.66 -14.16
CA VAL A 91 3.43 13.09 -13.83
C VAL A 91 2.67 13.27 -12.53
N THR A 92 3.29 13.89 -11.54
CA THR A 92 2.61 14.27 -10.30
C THR A 92 2.08 15.68 -10.44
N VAL A 93 0.81 15.86 -10.20
CA VAL A 93 0.11 17.14 -10.33
C VAL A 93 -0.60 17.51 -9.03
N LYS A 94 -0.81 18.80 -8.81
CA LYS A 94 -1.61 19.34 -7.72
C LYS A 94 -2.70 20.23 -8.33
N GLY A 95 -3.93 20.07 -7.88
CA GLY A 95 -5.04 20.84 -8.39
C GLY A 95 -6.33 20.56 -7.64
N ARG A 96 -7.37 21.33 -7.92
CA ARG A 96 -8.71 21.08 -7.40
C ARG A 96 -9.37 19.94 -8.17
N ALA A 97 -10.39 19.30 -7.61
CA ALA A 97 -11.11 18.17 -8.21
C ALA A 97 -11.48 18.41 -9.68
N LYS A 98 -12.05 19.55 -10.01
CA LYS A 98 -12.43 19.92 -11.38
C LYS A 98 -11.26 20.03 -12.37
N GLU A 99 -10.09 20.45 -11.91
CA GLU A 99 -8.87 20.54 -12.71
C GLU A 99 -8.23 19.17 -12.88
N LEU A 100 -8.24 18.38 -11.80
CA LEU A 100 -7.75 17.00 -11.81
C LEU A 100 -8.61 16.11 -12.73
N ALA A 101 -9.94 16.21 -12.66
CA ALA A 101 -10.85 15.50 -13.55
C ALA A 101 -10.62 15.83 -15.03
N LYS A 102 -10.30 17.09 -15.35
CA LYS A 102 -9.91 17.44 -16.72
C LYS A 102 -8.59 16.82 -17.14
N ALA A 103 -7.61 16.77 -16.24
CA ALA A 103 -6.31 16.17 -16.53
C ALA A 103 -6.43 14.65 -16.71
N GLU A 104 -7.24 14.00 -15.91
CA GLU A 104 -7.58 12.59 -16.02
C GLU A 104 -8.18 12.23 -17.39
N ASN A 105 -9.12 13.02 -17.85
CA ASN A 105 -9.85 12.76 -19.10
C ASN A 105 -9.00 12.96 -20.38
N LEU A 106 -7.72 13.28 -20.26
CA LEU A 106 -6.84 13.36 -21.41
C LEU A 106 -6.57 11.96 -21.97
N SER A 107 -6.76 11.77 -23.26
CA SER A 107 -6.73 10.44 -23.93
C SER A 107 -5.43 9.64 -23.74
N PHE A 108 -4.35 10.30 -23.43
CA PHE A 108 -3.04 9.69 -23.20
C PHE A 108 -2.77 9.39 -21.72
N VAL A 109 -3.60 9.86 -20.79
CA VAL A 109 -3.55 9.46 -19.38
C VAL A 109 -4.14 8.05 -19.27
N LYS A 110 -3.40 7.14 -18.65
CA LYS A 110 -3.75 5.71 -18.55
C LYS A 110 -3.95 5.24 -17.11
N GLY A 111 -3.69 6.09 -16.15
CA GLY A 111 -3.91 5.82 -14.75
C GLY A 111 -3.78 7.09 -13.94
N PHE A 112 -4.47 7.06 -12.83
CA PHE A 112 -4.50 8.07 -11.79
C PHE A 112 -4.20 7.35 -10.50
N TYR A 113 -3.28 7.83 -9.71
CA TYR A 113 -2.96 7.21 -8.42
C TYR A 113 -2.62 8.26 -7.38
N VAL A 114 -2.75 7.87 -6.16
CA VAL A 114 -2.45 8.73 -5.04
C VAL A 114 -1.20 8.23 -4.36
N PRO A 115 -0.30 9.15 -4.03
CA PRO A 115 0.93 8.80 -3.37
C PRO A 115 0.70 8.17 -2.00
N GLY A 116 1.31 7.01 -1.74
CA GLY A 116 1.41 6.42 -0.40
C GLY A 116 2.31 7.27 0.51
N THR A 117 2.27 7.03 1.81
CA THR A 117 3.11 7.73 2.79
C THR A 117 4.12 6.80 3.44
N VAL A 118 5.32 7.32 3.70
CA VAL A 118 6.40 6.64 4.40
C VAL A 118 6.78 7.45 5.64
N GLN A 119 6.86 6.80 6.79
CA GLN A 119 7.21 7.42 8.06
C GLN A 119 8.68 7.82 8.12
N LYS A 120 8.96 8.91 8.79
CA LYS A 120 10.34 9.33 9.10
C LYS A 120 11.02 8.29 9.99
N PRO A 121 12.28 7.91 9.70
CA PRO A 121 13.00 6.94 10.51
C PRO A 121 13.07 7.33 11.99
N ARG A 122 12.62 6.45 12.89
CA ARG A 122 12.64 6.68 14.34
C ARG A 122 13.97 6.24 14.97
N PRO A 123 14.45 6.94 16.01
CA PRO A 123 15.64 6.53 16.74
C PRO A 123 15.47 5.19 17.46
N VAL A 124 16.47 4.32 17.37
CA VAL A 124 16.54 3.08 18.14
C VAL A 124 17.49 3.26 19.33
N THR A 125 17.09 2.78 20.49
CA THR A 125 17.78 3.01 21.77
C THR A 125 18.75 1.90 22.19
N GLU A 126 18.80 0.75 21.49
CA GLU A 126 19.73 -0.34 21.82
C GLU A 126 21.18 0.14 21.70
N LYS A 127 22.00 -0.15 22.69
CA LYS A 127 23.41 0.25 22.76
C LYS A 127 24.33 -0.95 22.94
N ALA A 128 25.40 -0.99 22.14
CA ALA A 128 26.50 -1.94 22.38
C ALA A 128 27.54 -1.36 23.35
N ALA A 129 28.26 -2.24 24.01
CA ALA A 129 29.27 -1.83 24.99
C ALA A 129 30.48 -1.08 24.37
N PHE A 130 30.76 -1.28 23.07
CA PHE A 130 31.91 -0.68 22.39
C PHE A 130 31.61 -0.46 20.90
N PRO A 131 31.62 0.80 20.41
CA PRO A 131 31.46 1.07 18.98
C PRO A 131 32.68 0.58 18.20
N LYS A 132 32.45 -0.09 17.07
CA LYS A 132 33.48 -0.62 16.21
C LYS A 132 33.58 0.23 14.91
N LYS A 133 34.82 0.40 14.43
CA LYS A 133 35.11 1.05 13.15
C LYS A 133 34.97 0.03 12.03
N ALA A 134 34.49 0.43 10.85
CA ALA A 134 34.45 -0.44 9.68
C ALA A 134 35.82 -1.07 9.39
N GLU A 135 35.84 -2.41 9.23
CA GLU A 135 37.08 -3.14 8.95
C GLU A 135 37.52 -2.97 7.50
N THR A 136 38.27 -1.90 7.22
CA THR A 136 38.85 -1.59 5.89
C THR A 136 40.21 -2.21 5.68
N GLU A 137 40.78 -2.87 6.69
CA GLU A 137 42.12 -3.43 6.63
C GLU A 137 42.29 -4.52 5.55
N GLY A 138 43.24 -4.35 4.67
CA GLY A 138 43.48 -5.27 3.53
C GLY A 138 42.60 -5.05 2.30
N ILE A 139 41.73 -4.03 2.27
CA ILE A 139 41.05 -3.57 1.07
C ILE A 139 41.82 -2.43 0.46
N SER A 140 42.26 -2.58 -0.81
CA SER A 140 43.04 -1.57 -1.53
C SER A 140 42.19 -0.58 -2.32
N ASP A 141 40.98 -0.94 -2.69
CA ASP A 141 40.01 -0.04 -3.35
C ASP A 141 39.34 0.84 -2.29
N ASP A 142 39.10 2.08 -2.60
CA ASP A 142 38.51 3.07 -1.72
C ASP A 142 37.29 3.75 -2.32
N GLY A 143 36.73 3.19 -3.40
CA GLY A 143 35.53 3.66 -4.08
C GLY A 143 35.76 4.83 -5.05
N ALA A 144 36.99 5.21 -5.34
CA ALA A 144 37.27 6.25 -6.34
C ALA A 144 36.64 5.91 -7.70
N GLY A 145 35.84 6.83 -8.24
CA GLY A 145 35.12 6.67 -9.51
C GLY A 145 33.81 5.90 -9.37
N THR A 146 33.30 5.71 -8.16
CA THR A 146 31.95 5.18 -7.92
C THR A 146 31.00 6.24 -7.36
N VAL A 147 29.69 6.00 -7.46
CA VAL A 147 28.64 6.93 -7.05
C VAL A 147 27.62 6.21 -6.18
N ILE A 148 27.38 6.73 -4.97
CA ILE A 148 26.34 6.24 -4.08
C ILE A 148 25.27 7.34 -3.93
N ALA A 149 24.02 7.04 -4.22
CA ALA A 149 22.91 7.91 -3.87
C ALA A 149 22.40 7.58 -2.46
N VAL A 150 22.18 8.61 -1.65
CA VAL A 150 21.55 8.50 -0.33
C VAL A 150 20.25 9.28 -0.35
N ILE A 151 19.13 8.56 -0.19
CA ILE A 151 17.79 9.13 -0.17
C ILE A 151 17.30 9.04 1.28
N ASP A 152 17.18 10.20 1.96
CA ASP A 152 16.98 10.23 3.41
C ASP A 152 16.41 11.58 3.90
N THR A 153 16.49 11.87 5.21
CA THR A 153 15.90 13.03 5.88
C THR A 153 16.60 14.33 5.58
N GLY A 154 17.90 14.43 5.88
CA GLY A 154 18.66 15.68 5.69
C GLY A 154 20.16 15.50 5.88
N PHE A 155 20.94 16.50 5.44
CA PHE A 155 22.40 16.39 5.33
C PHE A 155 23.10 17.70 5.61
N ASN A 156 24.21 17.66 6.36
CA ASN A 156 25.17 18.76 6.42
C ASN A 156 26.24 18.61 5.33
N LEU A 157 26.14 19.38 4.25
CA LEU A 157 27.05 19.31 3.10
C LEU A 157 28.49 19.76 3.42
N ASP A 158 28.67 20.59 4.46
CA ASP A 158 29.94 21.16 4.89
C ASP A 158 30.67 20.31 5.94
N HIS A 159 30.07 19.17 6.37
CA HIS A 159 30.73 18.34 7.36
C HIS A 159 32.08 17.78 6.87
N GLU A 160 33.10 17.71 7.74
CA GLU A 160 34.47 17.31 7.38
C GLU A 160 34.57 15.90 6.74
N THR A 161 33.59 15.02 6.97
CA THR A 161 33.54 13.69 6.32
C THR A 161 33.15 13.76 4.85
N MET A 162 32.60 14.89 4.37
CA MET A 162 32.08 15.05 3.00
C MET A 162 33.22 15.51 2.04
N THR A 163 34.35 14.81 2.07
CA THR A 163 35.54 15.14 1.29
C THR A 163 36.07 13.97 0.47
N LEU A 164 36.83 14.24 -0.57
CA LEU A 164 37.59 13.27 -1.34
C LEU A 164 39.11 13.47 -1.08
N ASP A 165 39.85 12.39 -1.15
CA ASP A 165 41.31 12.49 -1.17
C ASP A 165 41.80 13.29 -2.40
N ASN A 166 42.95 13.95 -2.29
CA ASN A 166 43.50 14.73 -3.37
C ASN A 166 43.81 13.85 -4.59
N GLY A 167 43.35 14.28 -5.77
CA GLY A 167 43.58 13.56 -7.02
C GLY A 167 42.65 12.38 -7.26
N THR A 168 41.63 12.16 -6.41
CA THR A 168 40.63 11.11 -6.61
C THR A 168 39.94 11.23 -7.96
N ALA A 169 39.82 10.13 -8.70
CA ALA A 169 38.99 10.06 -9.90
C ALA A 169 37.49 10.19 -9.53
N VAL A 170 36.76 10.92 -10.33
CA VAL A 170 35.29 11.12 -10.19
C VAL A 170 34.56 10.53 -11.38
N ALA A 171 33.41 9.97 -11.15
CA ALA A 171 32.51 9.43 -12.19
C ALA A 171 31.65 10.55 -12.80
N ILE A 172 31.17 11.48 -11.96
CA ILE A 172 30.30 12.58 -12.34
C ILE A 172 31.03 13.91 -12.19
N THR A 173 31.09 14.67 -13.27
CA THR A 173 31.74 16.00 -13.29
C THR A 173 30.70 17.11 -13.10
N GLU A 174 31.16 18.33 -12.83
CA GLU A 174 30.27 19.52 -12.77
C GLU A 174 29.55 19.76 -14.09
N GLU A 175 30.20 19.48 -15.24
CA GLU A 175 29.58 19.62 -16.55
C GLU A 175 28.44 18.59 -16.78
N ASP A 176 28.64 17.36 -16.31
CA ASP A 176 27.59 16.30 -16.38
C ASP A 176 26.37 16.69 -15.58
N VAL A 177 26.60 17.20 -14.35
CA VAL A 177 25.48 17.68 -13.50
C VAL A 177 24.78 18.86 -14.13
N LYS A 178 25.49 19.81 -14.70
CA LYS A 178 24.87 20.94 -15.38
C LYS A 178 23.94 20.49 -16.51
N LYS A 179 24.36 19.53 -17.33
CA LYS A 179 23.52 18.94 -18.37
C LYS A 179 22.29 18.23 -17.80
N ALA A 180 22.45 17.51 -16.69
CA ALA A 180 21.36 16.84 -16.02
C ALA A 180 20.37 17.84 -15.40
N VAL A 181 20.85 18.87 -14.73
CA VAL A 181 20.04 19.95 -14.12
C VAL A 181 19.29 20.74 -15.18
N ASP A 182 19.91 21.03 -16.32
CA ASP A 182 19.23 21.69 -17.46
C ASP A 182 18.04 20.86 -17.96
N LYS A 183 18.13 19.54 -17.90
CA LYS A 183 17.03 18.61 -18.25
C LYS A 183 15.99 18.44 -17.14
N LEU A 184 16.44 18.31 -15.90
CA LEU A 184 15.56 18.09 -14.73
C LEU A 184 14.80 19.36 -14.34
N GLY A 185 15.41 20.54 -14.50
CA GLY A 185 14.89 21.82 -14.05
C GLY A 185 15.17 22.13 -12.58
N TYR A 186 15.89 21.27 -11.85
CA TYR A 186 16.26 21.43 -10.45
C TYR A 186 17.51 20.61 -10.11
N GLY A 187 18.02 20.78 -8.89
CA GLY A 187 19.28 20.20 -8.41
C GLY A 187 20.44 21.18 -8.54
N LYS A 188 21.49 20.92 -7.79
CA LYS A 188 22.72 21.71 -7.81
C LYS A 188 23.95 20.83 -7.65
N TYR A 189 25.03 21.26 -8.27
CA TYR A 189 26.38 20.80 -7.96
C TYR A 189 26.91 21.52 -6.70
N TYR A 190 27.46 20.78 -5.75
CA TYR A 190 28.09 21.35 -4.57
C TYR A 190 29.62 21.31 -4.70
N ASN A 191 30.19 20.15 -4.79
CA ASN A 191 31.61 19.92 -4.95
C ASN A 191 31.89 18.56 -5.60
N ARG A 192 33.16 18.17 -5.74
CA ARG A 192 33.54 16.90 -6.35
C ARG A 192 33.08 15.67 -5.55
N LYS A 193 32.86 15.78 -4.22
CA LYS A 193 32.35 14.72 -3.37
C LYS A 193 30.85 14.60 -3.50
N ILE A 194 30.17 15.73 -3.58
CA ILE A 194 28.71 15.84 -3.68
C ILE A 194 28.39 16.52 -5.02
N PRO A 195 28.40 15.77 -6.14
CA PRO A 195 28.10 16.34 -7.45
C PRO A 195 26.65 16.77 -7.60
N PHE A 196 25.71 16.18 -6.86
CA PHE A 196 24.30 16.54 -6.93
C PHE A 196 23.64 16.53 -5.55
N TYR A 197 22.80 17.53 -5.29
CA TYR A 197 21.91 17.54 -4.14
C TYR A 197 20.61 18.28 -4.46
N PHE A 198 19.51 17.85 -3.80
CA PHE A 198 18.20 18.48 -3.88
C PHE A 198 17.30 18.05 -2.73
N ASN A 199 16.46 18.96 -2.23
CA ASN A 199 15.39 18.69 -1.29
C ASN A 199 14.10 18.49 -2.07
N TYR A 200 13.68 17.24 -2.25
CA TYR A 200 12.47 16.86 -2.98
C TYR A 200 11.21 17.16 -2.21
N ALA A 201 11.27 17.08 -0.87
CA ALA A 201 10.10 17.30 -0.01
C ALA A 201 9.58 18.74 -0.12
N ASP A 202 10.50 19.71 -0.08
CA ASP A 202 10.15 21.14 -0.07
C ASP A 202 10.48 21.83 -1.40
N ALA A 203 10.93 21.09 -2.42
CA ALA A 203 11.34 21.57 -3.73
C ALA A 203 12.33 22.74 -3.68
N ASN A 204 13.32 22.65 -2.80
CA ASN A 204 14.31 23.69 -2.54
C ASN A 204 15.74 23.12 -2.37
N TYR A 205 16.65 23.87 -1.77
CA TYR A 205 18.06 23.49 -1.57
C TYR A 205 18.48 23.46 -0.10
N GLU A 206 17.53 23.54 0.82
CA GLU A 206 17.77 23.42 2.25
C GLU A 206 17.95 21.95 2.61
N MET A 207 19.20 21.57 2.90
CA MET A 207 19.52 20.15 3.11
C MET A 207 19.61 19.77 4.59
N THR A 208 19.82 20.75 5.49
CA THR A 208 19.92 20.49 6.94
C THR A 208 18.55 20.50 7.56
N GLU A 209 18.23 19.51 8.41
CA GLU A 209 16.98 19.46 9.16
C GLU A 209 16.92 20.56 10.23
N LYS A 210 15.77 21.23 10.34
CA LYS A 210 15.46 22.09 11.46
C LYS A 210 15.22 21.25 12.72
N GLY A 211 15.62 21.78 13.89
CA GLY A 211 15.41 21.03 15.14
C GLY A 211 16.48 19.99 15.50
N GLY A 212 17.55 19.87 14.69
CA GLY A 212 18.73 19.06 15.01
C GLY A 212 18.65 17.59 14.59
N GLY A 213 17.70 17.21 13.75
CA GLY A 213 17.66 15.88 13.12
C GLY A 213 18.92 15.66 12.26
N SER A 214 19.45 14.46 12.30
CA SER A 214 20.72 14.13 11.62
C SER A 214 20.76 12.72 11.01
N HIS A 215 19.63 12.08 10.84
CA HIS A 215 19.58 10.68 10.39
C HIS A 215 20.26 10.54 9.01
N GLY A 216 19.88 11.33 8.02
CA GLY A 216 20.48 11.26 6.68
C GLY A 216 21.98 11.59 6.68
N MET A 217 22.42 12.52 7.55
CA MET A 217 23.84 12.84 7.70
C MET A 217 24.64 11.63 8.24
N LYS A 218 24.10 10.94 9.25
CA LYS A 218 24.67 9.69 9.80
C LYS A 218 24.80 8.63 8.72
N VAL A 219 23.74 8.40 7.97
CA VAL A 219 23.66 7.45 6.86
C VAL A 219 24.67 7.79 5.76
N ALA A 220 24.72 9.03 5.29
CA ALA A 220 25.67 9.46 4.25
C ALA A 220 27.13 9.30 4.70
N SER A 221 27.41 9.52 5.98
CA SER A 221 28.76 9.35 6.53
C SER A 221 29.21 7.89 6.54
N LEU A 222 28.29 6.95 6.78
CA LEU A 222 28.58 5.50 6.73
C LEU A 222 28.71 4.99 5.29
N ALA A 223 27.92 5.58 4.37
CA ALA A 223 27.99 5.22 2.95
C ALA A 223 29.34 5.62 2.31
N ALA A 224 29.82 6.85 2.54
CA ALA A 224 31.05 7.31 1.90
C ALA A 224 31.84 8.38 2.70
N GLY A 225 31.75 8.41 4.02
CA GLY A 225 32.48 9.37 4.84
C GLY A 225 34.00 9.18 4.79
N ASN A 226 34.75 10.30 4.76
CA ASN A 226 36.19 10.33 4.69
C ASN A 226 36.76 11.40 5.62
N SER A 227 37.16 11.01 6.84
CA SER A 227 37.87 11.89 7.79
C SER A 227 38.87 11.07 8.61
N SER A 228 39.63 11.76 9.52
CA SER A 228 40.50 11.05 10.46
C SER A 228 39.71 10.21 11.46
N GLU A 229 38.47 10.62 11.78
CA GLU A 229 37.60 10.00 12.79
C GLU A 229 36.71 8.90 12.24
N LEU A 230 36.31 8.97 10.95
CA LEU A 230 35.42 8.04 10.28
C LEU A 230 35.87 7.81 8.85
N ARG A 231 35.99 6.51 8.49
CA ARG A 231 36.28 6.07 7.14
C ARG A 231 35.40 4.91 6.75
N SER A 232 34.58 5.12 5.71
CA SER A 232 33.76 4.11 5.11
C SER A 232 34.57 3.23 4.14
N TYR A 233 34.04 2.08 3.71
CA TYR A 233 34.69 1.26 2.67
C TYR A 233 34.95 2.07 1.39
N ALA A 234 33.93 2.78 0.90
CA ALA A 234 33.99 3.61 -0.30
C ALA A 234 34.19 5.09 0.03
N LYS A 235 35.15 5.41 0.91
CA LYS A 235 35.40 6.78 1.39
C LYS A 235 35.61 7.80 0.26
N ASN A 236 36.09 7.37 -0.89
CA ASN A 236 36.34 8.19 -2.08
C ASN A 236 35.23 8.06 -3.15
N ALA A 237 34.10 7.40 -2.87
CA ALA A 237 32.92 7.47 -3.71
C ALA A 237 32.29 8.88 -3.69
N GLN A 238 31.65 9.26 -4.78
CA GLN A 238 30.82 10.44 -4.84
C GLN A 238 29.44 10.16 -4.22
N LEU A 239 28.78 11.19 -3.71
CA LEU A 239 27.46 11.12 -3.07
C LEU A 239 26.45 11.97 -3.83
N LEU A 240 25.31 11.36 -4.24
CA LEU A 240 24.12 12.09 -4.61
C LEU A 240 23.26 12.18 -3.35
N LEU A 241 23.01 13.38 -2.84
CA LEU A 241 22.28 13.59 -1.60
C LEU A 241 20.88 14.10 -1.90
N MET A 242 19.88 13.30 -1.55
CA MET A 242 18.48 13.48 -1.94
C MET A 242 17.62 13.48 -0.69
N ARG A 243 17.16 14.67 -0.28
CA ARG A 243 16.31 14.84 0.88
C ARG A 243 14.84 14.64 0.45
N VAL A 244 14.13 13.71 1.11
CA VAL A 244 12.73 13.37 0.79
C VAL A 244 11.77 13.60 1.96
N PHE A 245 12.26 14.05 3.12
CA PHE A 245 11.45 14.41 4.28
C PHE A 245 11.48 15.91 4.54
N SER A 246 10.31 16.53 4.70
CA SER A 246 10.17 17.92 5.11
C SER A 246 10.44 18.09 6.61
N ASP A 247 10.75 19.32 7.04
CA ASP A 247 10.77 19.68 8.46
C ASP A 247 9.36 19.86 9.04
N GLU A 248 8.38 20.00 8.18
CA GLU A 248 6.97 20.25 8.55
C GLU A 248 6.15 18.94 8.67
N SER A 249 6.76 17.77 8.41
CA SER A 249 6.06 16.50 8.41
C SER A 249 6.94 15.33 8.87
N GLU A 250 6.37 14.46 9.69
CA GLU A 250 6.97 13.18 10.07
C GLU A 250 6.81 12.11 8.98
N GLN A 251 6.14 12.44 7.87
CA GLN A 251 5.89 11.53 6.76
C GLN A 251 6.40 12.12 5.45
N THR A 252 6.73 11.25 4.52
CA THR A 252 7.00 11.58 3.12
C THR A 252 6.13 10.72 2.22
N SER A 253 5.98 11.11 0.96
CA SER A 253 5.23 10.31 0.00
C SER A 253 6.14 9.39 -0.81
N ASP A 254 5.62 8.22 -1.17
CA ASP A 254 6.32 7.22 -1.97
C ASP A 254 6.72 7.74 -3.35
N PHE A 255 5.98 8.72 -3.92
CA PHE A 255 6.35 9.31 -5.20
C PHE A 255 7.62 10.18 -5.11
N LEU A 256 7.88 10.85 -3.98
CA LEU A 256 9.12 11.61 -3.77
C LEU A 256 10.32 10.67 -3.71
N ILE A 257 10.16 9.54 -3.00
CA ILE A 257 11.18 8.48 -2.95
C ILE A 257 11.40 7.92 -4.36
N SER A 258 10.32 7.57 -5.07
CA SER A 258 10.38 7.06 -6.45
C SER A 258 11.06 8.04 -7.40
N LYS A 259 10.76 9.32 -7.26
CA LYS A 259 11.39 10.37 -8.07
C LYS A 259 12.89 10.46 -7.77
N ALA A 260 13.27 10.43 -6.49
CA ALA A 260 14.67 10.45 -6.09
C ALA A 260 15.44 9.21 -6.59
N ILE A 261 14.84 8.00 -6.52
CA ILE A 261 15.42 6.76 -7.06
C ILE A 261 15.67 6.90 -8.57
N VAL A 262 14.68 7.34 -9.34
CA VAL A 262 14.82 7.47 -10.79
C VAL A 262 15.86 8.53 -11.15
N ASP A 263 15.87 9.66 -10.46
CA ASP A 263 16.89 10.69 -10.69
C ASP A 263 18.31 10.19 -10.33
N ALA A 264 18.45 9.43 -9.24
CA ALA A 264 19.72 8.81 -8.88
C ALA A 264 20.25 7.90 -9.99
N VAL A 265 19.36 7.08 -10.58
CA VAL A 265 19.67 6.20 -11.71
C VAL A 265 20.09 7.02 -12.93
N ASP A 266 19.31 8.04 -13.30
CA ASP A 266 19.57 8.88 -14.49
C ASP A 266 20.81 9.76 -14.30
N LEU A 267 21.19 10.10 -13.08
CA LEU A 267 22.42 10.80 -12.72
C LEU A 267 23.65 9.89 -12.72
N GLY A 268 23.48 8.58 -12.81
CA GLY A 268 24.56 7.62 -12.91
C GLY A 268 25.03 7.05 -11.57
N ALA A 269 24.14 6.88 -10.61
CA ALA A 269 24.44 6.12 -9.39
C ALA A 269 24.83 4.68 -9.71
N ASP A 270 25.79 4.12 -8.98
CA ASP A 270 26.14 2.70 -8.98
C ASP A 270 25.28 1.95 -7.94
N VAL A 271 25.08 2.59 -6.80
CA VAL A 271 24.37 2.06 -5.64
C VAL A 271 23.40 3.14 -5.12
N ILE A 272 22.21 2.72 -4.72
CA ILE A 272 21.26 3.57 -4.01
C ILE A 272 21.08 2.99 -2.61
N ASN A 273 21.23 3.81 -1.57
CA ASN A 273 20.93 3.45 -0.19
C ASN A 273 19.57 4.01 0.24
N LEU A 274 18.70 3.14 0.76
CA LEU A 274 17.40 3.44 1.33
C LEU A 274 17.39 3.02 2.80
N SER A 275 17.66 3.97 3.70
CA SER A 275 17.56 3.80 5.16
C SER A 275 16.21 4.27 5.68
N LEU A 276 15.16 3.97 4.93
CA LEU A 276 13.77 4.35 5.16
C LEU A 276 12.84 3.22 4.71
N GLY A 277 11.63 3.20 5.20
CA GLY A 277 10.65 2.21 4.80
C GLY A 277 9.36 2.31 5.60
N GLY A 278 8.38 1.53 5.20
CA GLY A 278 7.12 1.29 5.89
C GLY A 278 6.93 -0.20 6.16
N TYR A 279 5.89 -0.57 6.87
CA TYR A 279 5.56 -1.98 7.10
C TYR A 279 5.42 -2.74 5.79
N GLY A 280 5.99 -3.93 5.73
CA GLY A 280 6.10 -4.76 4.55
C GLY A 280 5.98 -6.26 4.89
N GLY A 281 6.71 -7.08 4.13
CA GLY A 281 6.69 -8.56 4.27
C GLY A 281 5.78 -9.23 3.26
N ILE A 282 5.14 -8.41 2.43
CA ILE A 282 4.49 -8.84 1.20
C ILE A 282 5.12 -8.07 0.05
N SER A 283 5.93 -8.72 -0.74
CA SER A 283 6.52 -8.12 -1.95
C SER A 283 5.43 -7.89 -2.98
N ASP A 284 4.79 -6.73 -2.94
CA ASP A 284 3.59 -6.43 -3.74
C ASP A 284 3.89 -6.11 -5.21
N GLY A 285 5.11 -5.65 -5.51
CA GLY A 285 5.51 -5.24 -6.85
C GLY A 285 4.71 -4.05 -7.43
N GLN A 286 3.80 -3.45 -6.66
CA GLN A 286 2.77 -2.54 -7.16
C GLN A 286 2.94 -1.09 -6.71
N SER A 287 3.55 -0.82 -5.56
CA SER A 287 3.75 0.54 -5.08
C SER A 287 4.62 1.38 -6.03
N SER A 288 4.55 2.70 -5.94
CA SER A 288 5.29 3.57 -6.86
C SER A 288 6.80 3.42 -6.67
N TYR A 289 7.28 3.25 -5.45
CA TYR A 289 8.70 3.05 -5.21
C TYR A 289 9.18 1.62 -5.49
N THR A 290 8.32 0.59 -5.39
CA THR A 290 8.63 -0.74 -5.92
C THR A 290 8.96 -0.68 -7.41
N ARG A 291 8.13 0.02 -8.20
CA ARG A 291 8.41 0.23 -9.63
C ARG A 291 9.69 1.01 -9.89
N ALA A 292 10.05 1.92 -8.99
CA ALA A 292 11.31 2.67 -9.08
C ALA A 292 12.53 1.79 -8.76
N VAL A 293 12.42 0.88 -7.78
CA VAL A 293 13.46 -0.14 -7.48
C VAL A 293 13.64 -1.08 -8.67
N ASP A 294 12.56 -1.56 -9.27
CA ASP A 294 12.60 -2.35 -10.52
C ASP A 294 13.25 -1.58 -11.67
N TYR A 295 13.00 -0.28 -11.77
CA TYR A 295 13.66 0.56 -12.76
C TYR A 295 15.16 0.63 -12.51
N ALA A 296 15.59 0.80 -11.26
CA ALA A 296 17.02 0.81 -10.89
C ALA A 296 17.70 -0.50 -11.29
N GLU A 297 17.09 -1.65 -10.95
CA GLU A 297 17.58 -2.97 -11.37
C GLU A 297 17.73 -3.09 -12.90
N LYS A 298 16.67 -2.73 -13.64
CA LYS A 298 16.67 -2.77 -15.13
C LYS A 298 17.71 -1.83 -15.76
N LYS A 299 18.22 -0.88 -15.00
CA LYS A 299 19.30 0.04 -15.41
C LYS A 299 20.67 -0.38 -14.90
N GLY A 300 20.74 -1.44 -14.10
CA GLY A 300 21.98 -1.95 -13.53
C GLY A 300 22.50 -1.13 -12.36
N VAL A 301 21.62 -0.58 -11.56
CA VAL A 301 21.91 0.11 -10.30
C VAL A 301 21.48 -0.79 -9.14
N LEU A 302 22.35 -1.02 -8.18
CA LEU A 302 22.08 -1.85 -7.02
C LEU A 302 21.40 -1.03 -5.92
N VAL A 303 20.21 -1.45 -5.51
CA VAL A 303 19.50 -0.86 -4.37
C VAL A 303 19.85 -1.64 -3.10
N VAL A 304 20.30 -0.96 -2.07
CA VAL A 304 20.56 -1.48 -0.73
C VAL A 304 19.56 -0.86 0.23
N ALA A 305 18.81 -1.68 0.94
CA ALA A 305 17.71 -1.22 1.79
C ALA A 305 17.81 -1.77 3.21
N ALA A 306 17.40 -0.96 4.19
CA ALA A 306 17.25 -1.39 5.57
C ALA A 306 16.12 -2.44 5.68
N ALA A 307 16.34 -3.47 6.50
CA ALA A 307 15.33 -4.52 6.72
C ALA A 307 14.13 -4.05 7.55
N GLY A 308 14.30 -3.02 8.38
CA GLY A 308 13.34 -2.55 9.36
C GLY A 308 13.82 -2.76 10.80
N ASN A 309 13.12 -2.16 11.75
CA ASN A 309 13.50 -2.20 13.18
C ASN A 309 12.37 -2.81 14.05
N GLU A 310 11.55 -3.65 13.48
CA GLU A 310 10.35 -4.22 14.06
C GLU A 310 10.56 -5.67 14.59
N GLY A 311 11.82 -6.12 14.65
CA GLY A 311 12.17 -7.50 15.00
C GLY A 311 11.96 -7.92 16.45
N ASN A 312 11.83 -6.96 17.38
CA ASN A 312 11.63 -7.27 18.80
C ASN A 312 10.14 -7.29 19.16
N VAL A 313 9.41 -8.16 18.50
CA VAL A 313 8.03 -8.41 18.91
C VAL A 313 8.06 -9.53 19.96
N ASN A 314 8.02 -9.15 21.21
CA ASN A 314 7.53 -10.03 22.26
C ASN A 314 6.01 -10.17 22.05
N SER A 315 5.62 -10.96 21.08
CA SER A 315 4.23 -11.35 20.98
C SER A 315 4.01 -12.41 22.05
N GLU A 316 3.20 -12.13 23.04
CA GLU A 316 2.54 -13.16 23.83
C GLU A 316 1.56 -13.95 22.97
N ILE A 317 1.32 -13.46 21.74
CA ILE A 317 0.53 -14.12 20.71
C ILE A 317 1.46 -15.04 19.92
N ASP A 318 1.11 -16.30 19.98
CA ASP A 318 1.75 -17.36 19.20
C ASP A 318 1.41 -17.18 17.70
N THR A 319 2.37 -16.64 16.96
CA THR A 319 2.28 -16.51 15.51
C THR A 319 2.84 -17.73 14.77
N GLY A 320 3.10 -18.81 15.50
CA GLY A 320 3.74 -20.00 14.94
C GLY A 320 5.15 -19.70 14.44
N ASN A 321 5.51 -20.28 13.31
CA ASN A 321 6.82 -20.07 12.69
C ASN A 321 6.92 -18.77 11.89
N ASP A 322 5.81 -18.12 11.56
CA ASP A 322 5.78 -16.82 10.86
C ASP A 322 5.94 -15.67 11.86
N SER A 323 7.14 -15.56 12.44
CA SER A 323 7.45 -14.58 13.47
C SER A 323 8.20 -13.35 12.95
N GLY A 324 8.58 -13.35 11.67
CA GLY A 324 9.33 -12.26 11.04
C GLY A 324 8.45 -11.12 10.55
N VAL A 325 9.02 -9.92 10.52
CA VAL A 325 8.42 -8.75 9.84
C VAL A 325 9.49 -7.94 9.18
N MET A 326 9.29 -7.65 7.92
CA MET A 326 10.19 -6.86 7.10
C MET A 326 9.57 -5.49 6.80
N SER A 327 10.42 -4.49 6.62
CA SER A 327 9.97 -3.21 6.04
C SER A 327 10.13 -3.22 4.53
N THR A 328 9.17 -2.63 3.80
CA THR A 328 9.32 -2.31 2.38
C THR A 328 10.07 -0.96 2.25
N PRO A 329 11.16 -0.84 1.44
CA PRO A 329 11.52 -1.70 0.31
C PRO A 329 12.50 -2.85 0.63
N GLY A 330 12.82 -3.11 1.89
CA GLY A 330 13.74 -4.21 2.27
C GLY A 330 13.21 -5.60 1.92
N ASP A 331 11.90 -5.81 1.89
CA ASP A 331 11.25 -7.07 1.50
C ASP A 331 11.25 -7.35 -0.01
N LEU A 332 11.61 -6.34 -0.83
CA LEU A 332 11.57 -6.49 -2.27
C LEU A 332 12.67 -7.42 -2.79
N LYS A 333 12.31 -8.29 -3.72
CA LYS A 333 13.23 -9.23 -4.35
C LYS A 333 14.47 -8.54 -4.94
N ASN A 334 14.29 -7.36 -5.54
CA ASN A 334 15.31 -6.62 -6.28
C ASN A 334 16.09 -5.63 -5.40
N ALA A 335 15.90 -5.64 -4.09
CA ALA A 335 16.69 -4.89 -3.12
C ALA A 335 17.62 -5.82 -2.35
N LEU A 336 18.84 -5.39 -2.09
CA LEU A 336 19.77 -6.04 -1.16
C LEU A 336 19.40 -5.62 0.26
N SER A 337 18.57 -6.41 0.92
CA SER A 337 18.05 -6.15 2.25
C SER A 337 19.09 -6.44 3.34
N VAL A 338 19.23 -5.53 4.30
CA VAL A 338 20.28 -5.60 5.32
C VAL A 338 19.68 -5.54 6.73
N GLY A 339 19.82 -6.63 7.48
CA GLY A 339 19.55 -6.68 8.92
C GLY A 339 20.71 -6.13 9.77
N ALA A 340 20.43 -5.90 11.04
CA ALA A 340 21.41 -5.33 11.98
C ALA A 340 21.98 -6.38 12.93
N ILE A 341 23.30 -6.34 13.12
CA ILE A 341 24.02 -7.05 14.17
C ILE A 341 24.80 -6.09 15.05
N SER A 342 25.06 -6.50 16.29
CA SER A 342 25.98 -5.83 17.18
C SER A 342 27.42 -6.28 16.93
N SER A 343 28.40 -5.53 17.46
CA SER A 343 29.84 -5.82 17.29
C SER A 343 30.31 -7.18 17.82
N ASN A 344 29.52 -7.84 18.68
CA ASN A 344 29.77 -9.22 19.13
C ASN A 344 29.23 -10.28 18.16
N GLY A 345 28.66 -9.88 17.01
CA GLY A 345 28.16 -10.77 15.99
C GLY A 345 26.76 -11.35 16.25
N LYS A 346 26.00 -10.81 17.19
CA LYS A 346 24.61 -11.24 17.45
C LYS A 346 23.63 -10.32 16.74
N MET A 347 22.51 -10.87 16.29
CA MET A 347 21.39 -10.07 15.77
C MET A 347 20.99 -9.02 16.81
N ALA A 348 20.72 -7.82 16.34
CA ALA A 348 20.12 -6.78 17.17
C ALA A 348 18.65 -7.13 17.45
N SER A 349 18.18 -6.90 18.67
CA SER A 349 16.83 -7.28 19.07
C SER A 349 15.74 -6.59 18.22
N PHE A 350 16.01 -5.37 17.78
CA PHE A 350 15.13 -4.60 16.92
C PHE A 350 15.18 -5.01 15.44
N SER A 351 16.22 -5.73 15.00
CA SER A 351 16.39 -6.00 13.56
C SER A 351 15.25 -6.84 13.01
N SER A 352 14.52 -6.28 12.05
CA SER A 352 13.55 -7.04 11.27
C SER A 352 14.22 -8.22 10.56
N PHE A 353 13.45 -9.29 10.36
CA PHE A 353 13.89 -10.51 9.70
C PHE A 353 12.71 -11.21 9.01
N GLY A 354 13.01 -12.14 8.10
CA GLY A 354 12.03 -12.99 7.41
C GLY A 354 11.83 -14.36 8.09
N PRO A 355 11.26 -15.33 7.35
CA PRO A 355 10.92 -15.22 5.95
C PRO A 355 9.73 -14.31 5.68
N ASN A 356 9.59 -13.86 4.43
CA ASN A 356 8.37 -13.21 3.96
C ASN A 356 7.24 -14.25 3.83
N SER A 357 5.99 -13.80 3.76
CA SER A 357 4.81 -14.69 3.67
C SER A 357 4.82 -15.64 2.47
N ASN A 358 5.63 -15.37 1.45
CA ASN A 358 5.86 -16.25 0.30
C ASN A 358 7.03 -17.24 0.49
N LEU A 359 7.56 -17.39 1.70
CA LEU A 359 8.71 -18.24 2.06
C LEU A 359 10.03 -17.82 1.38
N SER A 360 10.16 -16.57 0.91
CA SER A 360 11.45 -16.02 0.53
C SER A 360 12.22 -15.54 1.76
N PHE A 361 13.55 -15.47 1.67
CA PHE A 361 14.33 -14.82 2.72
C PHE A 361 13.92 -13.35 2.85
N GLY A 362 13.76 -12.87 4.08
CA GLY A 362 13.55 -11.45 4.35
C GLY A 362 14.85 -10.69 4.17
N ASN A 363 15.76 -10.81 5.14
CA ASN A 363 17.12 -10.30 5.00
C ASN A 363 17.86 -11.05 3.90
N LYS A 364 18.70 -10.37 3.14
CA LYS A 364 19.68 -11.01 2.24
C LYS A 364 20.98 -11.28 3.00
N LEU A 365 21.34 -10.38 3.89
CA LEU A 365 22.50 -10.48 4.78
C LEU A 365 22.32 -9.57 6.00
N VAL A 366 23.28 -9.61 6.91
CA VAL A 366 23.31 -8.75 8.08
C VAL A 366 24.65 -7.98 8.15
N ALA A 367 24.62 -6.78 8.70
CA ALA A 367 25.81 -5.96 8.91
C ALA A 367 25.78 -5.24 10.27
N GLU A 368 26.92 -4.72 10.73
CA GLU A 368 26.95 -3.96 11.97
C GLU A 368 26.00 -2.76 11.92
N GLY A 369 25.12 -2.64 12.92
CA GLY A 369 24.08 -1.62 13.01
C GLY A 369 23.74 -1.18 14.42
N VAL A 370 24.57 -1.54 15.44
CA VAL A 370 24.34 -1.19 16.85
C VAL A 370 25.50 -0.35 17.37
N SER A 371 25.21 0.83 17.89
CA SER A 371 26.20 1.81 18.41
C SER A 371 27.32 2.11 17.41
N ILE A 372 26.98 2.33 16.16
CA ILE A 372 27.95 2.64 15.12
C ILE A 372 28.31 4.12 15.18
N LYS A 373 29.63 4.41 15.22
CA LYS A 373 30.13 5.80 15.12
C LYS A 373 29.82 6.37 13.74
N CYS A 374 29.13 7.48 13.68
CA CYS A 374 28.73 8.19 12.48
C CYS A 374 28.89 9.71 12.64
N ALA A 375 28.93 10.44 11.54
CA ALA A 375 28.90 11.90 11.58
C ALA A 375 27.49 12.38 11.92
N ASP A 376 27.44 13.42 12.74
CA ASP A 376 26.23 14.15 13.07
C ASP A 376 26.18 15.48 12.32
N ASN A 377 25.19 16.30 12.50
CA ASN A 377 25.18 17.63 11.90
C ASN A 377 26.36 18.49 12.41
N GLU A 378 26.75 18.29 13.67
CA GLU A 378 27.92 18.95 14.28
C GLU A 378 28.80 17.88 14.98
N GLY A 379 29.81 17.38 14.30
CA GLY A 379 30.75 16.41 14.88
C GLY A 379 30.32 14.97 14.70
N TYR A 380 30.37 14.14 15.75
CA TYR A 380 30.13 12.69 15.68
C TYR A 380 29.23 12.22 16.81
N SER A 381 28.42 11.25 16.51
CA SER A 381 27.57 10.54 17.48
C SER A 381 27.55 9.05 17.19
N GLU A 382 26.78 8.29 17.97
CA GLU A 382 26.48 6.88 17.71
C GLU A 382 25.07 6.74 17.15
N GLY A 383 24.86 5.73 16.31
CA GLY A 383 23.56 5.34 15.79
C GLY A 383 23.30 3.86 15.92
N SER A 384 22.06 3.47 16.18
CA SER A 384 21.58 2.07 16.15
C SER A 384 20.35 1.97 15.23
N GLY A 385 20.27 0.89 14.48
CA GLY A 385 19.19 0.62 13.52
C GLY A 385 19.70 -0.09 12.28
N THR A 386 18.84 -0.79 11.57
CA THR A 386 19.12 -1.32 10.23
C THR A 386 19.40 -0.20 9.23
N SER A 387 18.92 1.02 9.52
CA SER A 387 19.28 2.25 8.82
C SER A 387 20.80 2.54 8.81
N PHE A 388 21.57 1.95 9.71
CA PHE A 388 23.03 2.10 9.77
C PHE A 388 23.78 0.89 9.22
N SER A 389 23.17 -0.31 9.24
CA SER A 389 23.69 -1.51 8.55
C SER A 389 23.62 -1.36 7.03
N SER A 390 22.55 -0.77 6.52
CA SER A 390 22.33 -0.56 5.09
C SER A 390 23.44 0.30 4.45
N PRO A 391 23.80 1.50 4.94
CA PRO A 391 24.85 2.31 4.32
C PRO A 391 26.26 1.71 4.47
N VAL A 392 26.55 0.94 5.52
CA VAL A 392 27.79 0.16 5.61
C VAL A 392 27.86 -0.86 4.47
N THR A 393 26.75 -1.54 4.18
CA THR A 393 26.64 -2.48 3.07
C THR A 393 26.69 -1.76 1.72
N ALA A 394 26.02 -0.62 1.55
CA ALA A 394 26.05 0.18 0.33
C ALA A 394 27.47 0.67 0.02
N SER A 395 28.26 1.02 1.06
CA SER A 395 29.67 1.37 0.94
C SER A 395 30.51 0.22 0.39
N ALA A 396 30.33 -1.00 0.93
CA ALA A 396 30.99 -2.20 0.41
C ALA A 396 30.50 -2.55 -1.00
N ALA A 397 29.21 -2.43 -1.23
CA ALA A 397 28.57 -2.69 -2.53
C ALA A 397 29.12 -1.81 -3.65
N ALA A 398 29.47 -0.55 -3.38
CA ALA A 398 30.09 0.32 -4.39
C ALA A 398 31.45 -0.22 -4.87
N LEU A 399 32.26 -0.78 -3.99
CA LEU A 399 33.51 -1.44 -4.37
C LEU A 399 33.27 -2.70 -5.21
N VAL A 400 32.30 -3.53 -4.80
CA VAL A 400 31.96 -4.78 -5.50
C VAL A 400 31.31 -4.47 -6.85
N MET A 401 30.48 -3.42 -6.96
CA MET A 401 29.92 -2.92 -8.23
C MET A 401 31.03 -2.52 -9.21
N LYS A 402 32.04 -1.78 -8.75
CA LYS A 402 33.20 -1.41 -9.57
C LYS A 402 33.94 -2.65 -10.10
N LYS A 403 34.14 -3.67 -9.26
CA LYS A 403 34.67 -4.96 -9.67
C LYS A 403 33.75 -5.64 -10.69
N ALA A 404 32.47 -5.72 -10.43
CA ALA A 404 31.49 -6.39 -11.31
C ALA A 404 31.42 -5.73 -12.69
N LYS A 405 31.45 -4.39 -12.76
CA LYS A 405 31.53 -3.63 -14.02
C LYS A 405 32.83 -3.89 -14.79
N ALA A 406 33.91 -4.25 -14.12
CA ALA A 406 35.14 -4.68 -14.80
C ALA A 406 35.09 -6.11 -15.34
N LEU A 407 34.14 -6.93 -14.88
CA LEU A 407 33.95 -8.34 -15.26
C LEU A 407 32.88 -8.56 -16.34
N THR A 408 32.00 -7.59 -16.56
CA THR A 408 30.93 -7.65 -17.58
C THR A 408 30.60 -6.28 -18.13
N ASP A 409 30.39 -6.16 -19.44
CA ASP A 409 30.01 -4.92 -20.12
C ASP A 409 28.50 -4.61 -19.97
N ASN A 410 27.70 -5.53 -19.43
CA ASN A 410 26.26 -5.36 -19.22
C ASN A 410 25.99 -4.85 -17.81
N ALA A 411 25.45 -3.64 -17.68
CA ALA A 411 25.21 -3.00 -16.38
C ALA A 411 24.25 -3.82 -15.49
N VAL A 412 23.19 -4.41 -16.04
CA VAL A 412 22.23 -5.23 -15.30
C VAL A 412 22.90 -6.49 -14.75
N GLN A 413 23.73 -7.14 -15.57
CA GLN A 413 24.53 -8.28 -15.12
C GLN A 413 25.55 -7.88 -14.07
N ALA A 414 26.12 -6.69 -14.17
CA ALA A 414 27.07 -6.19 -13.16
C ALA A 414 26.39 -5.99 -11.79
N ALA A 415 25.21 -5.38 -11.76
CA ALA A 415 24.44 -5.20 -10.52
C ALA A 415 24.04 -6.54 -9.88
N SER A 416 23.50 -7.47 -10.66
CA SER A 416 23.17 -8.82 -10.20
C SER A 416 24.42 -9.57 -9.70
N LEU A 417 25.54 -9.49 -10.44
CA LEU A 417 26.79 -10.09 -10.02
C LEU A 417 27.32 -9.49 -8.72
N ALA A 418 27.23 -8.18 -8.55
CA ALA A 418 27.68 -7.50 -7.32
C ALA A 418 26.85 -7.97 -6.11
N ALA A 419 25.54 -8.06 -6.22
CA ALA A 419 24.66 -8.58 -5.16
C ALA A 419 25.06 -10.03 -4.81
N VAL A 420 25.17 -10.91 -5.80
CA VAL A 420 25.50 -12.33 -5.61
C VAL A 420 26.92 -12.49 -5.01
N LEU A 421 27.90 -11.70 -5.42
CA LEU A 421 29.25 -11.75 -4.82
C LEU A 421 29.24 -11.35 -3.34
N ILE A 422 28.39 -10.39 -2.96
CA ILE A 422 28.20 -9.97 -1.57
C ILE A 422 27.53 -11.08 -0.77
N GLU A 423 26.44 -11.61 -1.29
CA GLU A 423 25.67 -12.71 -0.66
C GLU A 423 26.55 -13.96 -0.48
N ASN A 424 27.27 -14.36 -1.54
CA ASN A 424 28.12 -15.54 -1.51
C ASN A 424 29.32 -15.42 -0.55
N ALA A 425 29.82 -14.21 -0.33
CA ALA A 425 30.96 -13.96 0.53
C ALA A 425 30.60 -13.81 2.00
N ALA A 426 29.33 -13.61 2.32
CA ALA A 426 28.86 -13.40 3.68
C ALA A 426 29.17 -14.59 4.59
N VAL A 427 29.43 -14.32 5.87
CA VAL A 427 29.84 -15.32 6.83
C VAL A 427 28.72 -15.60 7.83
N PRO A 428 28.19 -16.82 7.87
CA PRO A 428 27.16 -17.18 8.85
C PRO A 428 27.61 -16.89 10.29
N ILE A 429 26.71 -16.32 11.07
CA ILE A 429 26.89 -16.04 12.51
C ILE A 429 26.16 -17.09 13.35
N ASP A 430 26.37 -17.11 14.67
CA ASP A 430 25.67 -18.01 15.58
C ASP A 430 24.26 -17.49 15.89
N GLU A 431 23.40 -17.59 14.88
CA GLU A 431 22.00 -17.17 14.88
C GLU A 431 21.18 -18.12 14.00
N PHE A 432 19.84 -18.05 14.08
CA PHE A 432 18.95 -18.78 13.16
C PHE A 432 19.24 -18.42 11.71
N ASN A 433 19.36 -19.43 10.85
CA ASN A 433 19.71 -19.22 9.44
C ASN A 433 18.63 -18.42 8.69
N PHE A 434 17.35 -18.67 8.99
CA PHE A 434 16.25 -17.93 8.35
C PHE A 434 16.25 -16.44 8.72
N LYS A 435 16.82 -16.04 9.89
CA LYS A 435 16.92 -14.63 10.31
C LYS A 435 18.08 -13.89 9.67
N GLN A 436 19.21 -14.57 9.42
CA GLN A 436 20.44 -13.95 8.92
C GLN A 436 20.67 -14.14 7.43
N ALA A 437 19.99 -15.10 6.79
CA ALA A 437 20.20 -15.57 5.41
C ALA A 437 21.69 -15.84 5.10
N ALA A 438 22.37 -15.05 4.24
CA ALA A 438 23.76 -15.26 3.90
C ALA A 438 24.73 -15.07 5.09
N GLY A 439 24.33 -14.32 6.11
CA GLY A 439 25.16 -14.03 7.28
C GLY A 439 25.77 -12.63 7.26
N ARG A 440 26.84 -12.44 8.01
CA ARG A 440 27.52 -11.14 8.16
C ARG A 440 28.27 -10.73 6.89
N LEU A 441 28.13 -9.46 6.52
CA LEU A 441 28.87 -8.82 5.43
C LEU A 441 30.39 -9.07 5.52
N GLU A 442 30.99 -9.55 4.44
CA GLU A 442 32.43 -9.74 4.30
C GLU A 442 32.94 -9.15 2.97
N ALA A 443 33.11 -7.84 2.95
CA ALA A 443 33.47 -7.08 1.76
C ALA A 443 34.79 -7.54 1.13
N ARG A 444 35.79 -7.91 1.95
CA ARG A 444 37.10 -8.37 1.48
C ARG A 444 36.99 -9.64 0.68
N GLN A 445 36.18 -10.61 1.12
CA GLN A 445 35.99 -11.86 0.41
C GLN A 445 35.18 -11.66 -0.87
N ALA A 446 34.17 -10.82 -0.85
CA ALA A 446 33.39 -10.45 -2.06
C ALA A 446 34.30 -9.86 -3.16
N LEU A 447 35.26 -9.04 -2.76
CA LEU A 447 36.27 -8.50 -3.68
C LEU A 447 37.30 -9.54 -4.17
N LYS A 448 37.56 -10.63 -3.40
CA LYS A 448 38.46 -11.70 -3.79
C LYS A 448 37.85 -12.75 -4.68
N ASN A 449 36.59 -13.11 -4.44
CA ASN A 449 35.92 -14.17 -5.19
C ASN A 449 35.89 -13.86 -6.69
N ASN A 450 36.40 -14.78 -7.50
CA ASN A 450 36.37 -14.74 -8.97
C ASN A 450 35.35 -15.71 -9.55
N VAL A 451 34.71 -16.50 -8.69
CA VAL A 451 33.55 -17.33 -9.00
C VAL A 451 32.37 -16.85 -8.22
N ALA A 452 31.20 -16.82 -8.84
CA ALA A 452 29.90 -16.53 -8.20
C ALA A 452 28.96 -17.69 -8.41
N ALA A 453 28.16 -18.03 -7.37
CA ALA A 453 27.16 -19.08 -7.42
C ALA A 453 25.76 -18.45 -7.43
N PHE A 454 25.00 -18.72 -8.48
CA PHE A 454 23.65 -18.21 -8.69
C PHE A 454 22.64 -19.33 -8.45
N SER A 455 21.65 -19.09 -7.64
CA SER A 455 20.47 -19.93 -7.50
C SER A 455 19.58 -19.87 -8.75
N GLN A 456 18.54 -20.70 -8.81
CA GLN A 456 17.54 -20.62 -9.87
C GLN A 456 16.78 -19.27 -9.87
N GLY A 457 16.69 -18.61 -8.72
CA GLY A 457 16.12 -17.27 -8.57
C GLY A 457 17.01 -16.12 -9.07
N GLY A 458 18.27 -16.42 -9.46
CA GLY A 458 19.25 -15.45 -9.93
C GLY A 458 19.99 -14.71 -8.80
N THR A 459 19.81 -15.09 -7.56
CA THR A 459 20.48 -14.57 -6.34
C THR A 459 21.50 -15.59 -5.81
N GLY A 460 22.28 -15.24 -4.81
CA GLY A 460 23.13 -16.19 -4.07
C GLY A 460 22.37 -17.05 -3.04
N LEU A 461 21.06 -16.82 -2.89
CA LEU A 461 20.20 -17.45 -1.90
C LEU A 461 19.33 -18.55 -2.57
N ILE A 462 19.16 -19.67 -1.91
CA ILE A 462 18.42 -20.83 -2.41
C ILE A 462 17.08 -20.91 -1.67
N GLU A 463 16.01 -20.47 -2.31
CA GLU A 463 14.66 -20.46 -1.78
C GLU A 463 13.88 -21.64 -2.37
N LEU A 464 13.50 -22.58 -1.50
CA LEU A 464 12.87 -23.85 -1.88
C LEU A 464 11.34 -23.82 -1.69
N GLY A 465 10.82 -22.77 -1.00
CA GLY A 465 9.41 -22.71 -0.65
C GLY A 465 8.99 -23.84 0.29
N GLN A 466 7.76 -24.31 0.14
CA GLN A 466 7.26 -25.48 0.85
C GLN A 466 7.85 -26.75 0.26
N ILE A 467 8.43 -27.60 1.11
CA ILE A 467 9.11 -28.84 0.70
C ILE A 467 8.48 -30.09 1.31
N SER A 468 8.69 -31.21 0.67
CA SER A 468 8.41 -32.56 1.21
C SER A 468 9.67 -33.19 1.80
N LYS A 469 9.70 -34.51 1.96
CA LYS A 469 10.87 -35.27 2.45
C LYS A 469 12.13 -35.07 1.60
N THR A 470 12.00 -34.63 0.35
CA THR A 470 13.14 -34.29 -0.49
C THR A 470 12.86 -33.01 -1.29
N ALA A 471 13.91 -32.24 -1.55
CA ALA A 471 13.87 -31.09 -2.45
C ALA A 471 15.16 -30.98 -3.26
N ARG A 472 15.04 -30.52 -4.50
CA ARG A 472 16.20 -30.39 -5.39
C ARG A 472 16.83 -29.00 -5.22
N VAL A 473 18.10 -28.98 -4.88
CA VAL A 473 18.94 -27.77 -4.87
C VAL A 473 19.76 -27.73 -6.16
N LYS A 474 19.73 -26.60 -6.85
CA LYS A 474 20.50 -26.36 -8.08
C LYS A 474 21.10 -24.96 -8.04
N VAL A 475 22.39 -24.86 -8.36
CA VAL A 475 23.12 -23.58 -8.52
C VAL A 475 23.97 -23.61 -9.79
N THR A 476 24.16 -22.43 -10.39
CA THR A 476 25.06 -22.23 -11.51
C THR A 476 26.28 -21.43 -11.04
N LEU A 477 27.42 -22.04 -11.05
CA LEU A 477 28.71 -21.41 -10.77
C LEU A 477 29.23 -20.73 -12.05
N ARG A 478 29.63 -19.48 -11.95
CA ARG A 478 30.22 -18.73 -13.06
C ARG A 478 31.60 -18.21 -12.67
N ASN A 479 32.60 -18.57 -13.46
CA ASN A 479 34.00 -18.18 -13.28
C ASN A 479 34.33 -16.97 -14.18
N PHE A 480 34.80 -15.91 -13.60
CA PHE A 480 35.23 -14.67 -14.24
C PHE A 480 36.76 -14.56 -14.38
N SER A 481 37.49 -15.59 -13.98
CA SER A 481 38.94 -15.63 -14.15
C SER A 481 39.33 -16.28 -15.48
N LYS A 482 40.61 -16.06 -15.89
CA LYS A 482 41.18 -16.60 -17.13
C LYS A 482 41.76 -18.01 -16.98
N SER A 483 41.55 -18.68 -15.85
CA SER A 483 41.97 -20.05 -15.58
C SER A 483 40.80 -20.86 -15.03
N ASP A 484 40.80 -22.16 -15.25
CA ASP A 484 39.87 -23.06 -14.59
C ASP A 484 40.04 -22.96 -13.07
N VAL A 485 38.91 -22.99 -12.35
CA VAL A 485 38.87 -22.97 -10.89
C VAL A 485 38.24 -24.27 -10.38
N THR A 486 38.97 -24.96 -9.53
CA THR A 486 38.46 -26.19 -8.89
C THR A 486 38.08 -25.89 -7.44
N LEU A 487 36.84 -26.19 -7.07
CA LEU A 487 36.24 -25.92 -5.78
C LEU A 487 35.84 -27.21 -5.09
N SER A 488 36.17 -27.36 -3.80
CA SER A 488 35.57 -28.38 -2.94
C SER A 488 34.13 -27.97 -2.61
N VAL A 489 33.22 -28.93 -2.52
CA VAL A 489 31.80 -28.75 -2.28
C VAL A 489 31.39 -29.45 -0.97
N PHE A 490 30.75 -28.72 -0.08
CA PHE A 490 30.27 -29.26 1.19
C PHE A 490 29.09 -28.45 1.71
N ALA A 491 28.35 -28.99 2.70
CA ALA A 491 27.30 -28.26 3.42
C ALA A 491 27.74 -28.00 4.85
N LYS A 492 27.21 -26.94 5.45
CA LYS A 492 27.40 -26.59 6.86
C LYS A 492 26.18 -25.92 7.47
N ASN A 493 26.15 -25.86 8.80
CA ASN A 493 25.08 -25.18 9.55
C ASN A 493 23.69 -25.67 9.13
N GLU A 494 23.55 -27.00 8.97
CA GLU A 494 22.28 -27.61 8.57
C GLU A 494 21.43 -27.85 9.81
N TYR A 495 20.24 -27.23 9.84
CA TYR A 495 19.33 -27.26 10.97
C TYR A 495 17.88 -27.47 10.51
N ALA A 496 17.08 -28.06 11.42
CA ALA A 496 15.66 -27.87 11.47
C ALA A 496 15.38 -26.75 12.49
N GLU A 497 14.71 -25.67 12.06
CA GLU A 497 14.51 -24.46 12.84
C GLU A 497 13.02 -24.15 12.97
N THR A 498 12.61 -23.66 14.15
CA THR A 498 11.34 -22.99 14.38
C THR A 498 11.59 -21.53 14.74
N SER A 499 10.57 -20.76 15.04
CA SER A 499 10.72 -19.38 15.52
C SER A 499 11.56 -19.26 16.80
N THR A 500 11.62 -20.31 17.63
CA THR A 500 12.26 -20.32 18.96
C THR A 500 13.40 -21.31 19.12
N ASP A 501 13.41 -22.39 18.37
CA ASP A 501 14.34 -23.52 18.56
C ASP A 501 15.03 -23.90 17.25
N ARG A 502 16.23 -24.47 17.39
CA ARG A 502 16.97 -25.11 16.28
C ARG A 502 17.62 -26.42 16.72
N ALA A 503 17.56 -27.41 15.87
CA ALA A 503 18.13 -28.72 16.08
C ALA A 503 18.86 -29.25 14.86
N GLN A 504 19.88 -30.10 15.08
CA GLN A 504 20.56 -30.81 14.00
C GLN A 504 20.12 -32.29 14.03
N TYR A 505 19.82 -32.80 12.84
CA TYR A 505 19.49 -34.20 12.63
C TYR A 505 20.53 -34.82 11.68
N GLY A 506 21.18 -35.92 12.09
CA GLY A 506 22.29 -36.49 11.32
C GLY A 506 21.91 -37.13 9.97
N ASP A 507 20.61 -37.28 9.71
CA ASP A 507 20.01 -37.77 8.48
C ASP A 507 19.27 -36.67 7.67
N THR A 508 19.46 -35.41 8.08
CA THR A 508 18.85 -34.24 7.41
C THR A 508 19.94 -33.31 6.88
N GLY A 509 19.83 -32.95 5.60
CA GLY A 509 20.74 -32.02 4.94
C GLY A 509 20.94 -32.34 3.48
N LEU A 510 21.93 -31.71 2.87
CA LEU A 510 22.22 -31.88 1.45
C LEU A 510 23.02 -33.18 1.20
N ASP A 511 22.46 -34.07 0.38
CA ASP A 511 23.14 -35.24 -0.13
C ASP A 511 24.07 -34.87 -1.29
N ILE A 512 25.31 -34.56 -0.96
CA ILE A 512 26.33 -34.12 -1.90
C ILE A 512 27.05 -35.32 -2.49
N LYS A 513 26.69 -35.69 -3.74
CA LYS A 513 27.31 -36.81 -4.44
C LYS A 513 28.66 -36.45 -5.10
N GLN A 514 28.85 -35.17 -5.38
CA GLN A 514 30.07 -34.64 -6.01
C GLN A 514 30.67 -33.59 -5.06
N ASN A 515 31.78 -33.94 -4.42
CA ASN A 515 32.45 -33.12 -3.43
C ASN A 515 33.53 -32.18 -4.02
N GLU A 516 33.67 -32.14 -5.35
CA GLU A 516 34.59 -31.26 -6.07
C GLU A 516 33.97 -30.87 -7.41
N ILE A 517 34.09 -29.60 -7.83
CA ILE A 517 33.62 -29.11 -9.11
C ILE A 517 34.64 -28.17 -9.74
N THR A 518 34.93 -28.38 -11.04
CA THR A 518 35.76 -27.46 -11.82
C THR A 518 34.91 -26.55 -12.69
N VAL A 519 35.10 -25.25 -12.55
CA VAL A 519 34.42 -24.21 -13.34
C VAL A 519 35.40 -23.70 -14.39
N PRO A 520 35.14 -23.88 -15.69
CA PRO A 520 36.06 -23.47 -16.76
C PRO A 520 36.38 -21.96 -16.72
N ALA A 521 37.54 -21.61 -17.22
CA ALA A 521 37.91 -20.19 -17.41
C ALA A 521 36.86 -19.44 -18.25
N ASP A 522 36.45 -18.25 -17.80
CA ASP A 522 35.38 -17.44 -18.42
C ASP A 522 34.08 -18.24 -18.71
N GLY A 523 33.85 -19.32 -17.97
CA GLY A 523 32.79 -20.29 -18.20
C GLY A 523 31.86 -20.50 -17.02
N SER A 524 31.01 -21.50 -17.13
CA SER A 524 30.05 -21.88 -16.08
C SER A 524 29.98 -23.38 -15.88
N ALA A 525 29.61 -23.79 -14.67
CA ALA A 525 29.31 -25.19 -14.34
C ALA A 525 28.04 -25.25 -13.48
N GLU A 526 27.23 -26.27 -13.71
CA GLU A 526 26.02 -26.49 -12.89
C GLU A 526 26.33 -27.50 -11.78
N PHE A 527 25.84 -27.21 -10.59
CA PHE A 527 25.88 -28.13 -9.46
C PHE A 527 24.44 -28.43 -9.00
N SER A 528 24.21 -29.69 -8.62
CA SER A 528 22.93 -30.11 -8.06
C SER A 528 23.14 -31.05 -6.89
N ALA A 529 22.34 -30.90 -5.86
CA ALA A 529 22.23 -31.80 -4.71
C ALA A 529 20.76 -32.05 -4.39
N GLU A 530 20.48 -33.07 -3.63
CA GLU A 530 19.16 -33.34 -3.08
C GLU A 530 19.17 -32.99 -1.58
N LEU A 531 18.27 -32.12 -1.16
CA LEU A 531 17.99 -31.90 0.26
C LEU A 531 17.13 -33.07 0.75
N ILE A 532 17.56 -33.75 1.80
CA ILE A 532 16.86 -34.88 2.43
C ILE A 532 16.40 -34.42 3.81
N VAL A 533 15.15 -34.69 4.13
CA VAL A 533 14.57 -34.49 5.47
C VAL A 533 14.43 -35.85 6.14
N GLY A 534 15.14 -36.05 7.25
CA GLY A 534 15.21 -37.31 7.98
C GLY A 534 13.87 -37.74 8.58
N GLU A 535 13.77 -39.01 8.92
CA GLU A 535 12.53 -39.62 9.41
C GLU A 535 12.04 -39.02 10.73
N ASN A 536 12.97 -38.58 11.60
CA ASN A 536 12.66 -38.08 12.94
C ASN A 536 12.49 -36.54 13.00
N VAL A 537 12.58 -35.84 11.88
CA VAL A 537 12.35 -34.40 11.82
C VAL A 537 10.85 -34.14 11.93
N PRO A 538 10.40 -33.34 12.90
CA PRO A 538 8.98 -32.93 12.96
C PRO A 538 8.59 -32.12 11.74
N GLU A 539 7.33 -32.13 11.39
CA GLU A 539 6.74 -31.18 10.42
C GLU A 539 6.66 -29.79 11.07
N GLU A 540 6.32 -28.79 10.26
CA GLU A 540 6.20 -27.38 10.65
C GLU A 540 7.53 -26.76 11.10
N VAL A 541 8.60 -27.04 10.36
CA VAL A 541 9.94 -26.50 10.61
C VAL A 541 10.59 -25.97 9.34
N TYR A 542 11.45 -24.98 9.48
CA TYR A 542 12.36 -24.58 8.41
C TYR A 542 13.54 -25.56 8.34
N ILE A 543 13.84 -26.07 7.15
CA ILE A 543 15.07 -26.80 6.88
C ILE A 543 16.03 -25.83 6.22
N THR A 544 17.11 -25.55 6.92
CA THR A 544 18.07 -24.51 6.57
C THR A 544 19.49 -25.02 6.57
N GLY A 545 20.37 -24.33 5.91
CA GLY A 545 21.81 -24.60 5.89
C GLY A 545 22.51 -23.77 4.82
N HIS A 546 23.79 -24.12 4.60
CA HIS A 546 24.61 -23.42 3.64
C HIS A 546 25.33 -24.43 2.72
N LEU A 547 25.11 -24.32 1.40
CA LEU A 547 25.89 -25.01 0.39
C LEU A 547 27.15 -24.18 0.12
N CYS A 548 28.30 -24.77 0.32
CA CYS A 548 29.59 -24.08 0.27
C CYS A 548 30.50 -24.59 -0.85
N PHE A 549 31.24 -23.66 -1.44
CA PHE A 549 32.25 -23.95 -2.45
C PHE A 549 33.55 -23.21 -2.10
N GLU A 550 34.66 -23.93 -1.93
CA GLU A 550 35.93 -23.34 -1.52
C GLU A 550 37.10 -23.87 -2.37
N GLY A 551 37.99 -22.98 -2.79
CA GLY A 551 39.18 -23.30 -3.55
C GLY A 551 39.74 -22.09 -4.32
N ASP A 552 41.04 -22.11 -4.59
CA ASP A 552 41.75 -21.06 -5.36
C ASP A 552 41.47 -19.64 -4.88
N GLY A 553 41.29 -19.47 -3.56
CA GLY A 553 41.00 -18.18 -2.91
C GLY A 553 39.55 -17.73 -2.93
N ASN A 554 38.66 -18.48 -3.60
CA ASN A 554 37.22 -18.30 -3.51
C ASN A 554 36.66 -18.96 -2.24
N VAL A 555 35.77 -18.27 -1.58
CA VAL A 555 34.95 -18.77 -0.48
C VAL A 555 33.52 -18.34 -0.77
N ILE A 556 32.67 -19.29 -1.07
CA ILE A 556 31.30 -19.09 -1.54
C ILE A 556 30.36 -19.84 -0.61
N SER A 557 29.34 -19.15 -0.12
CA SER A 557 28.32 -19.72 0.74
C SER A 557 26.96 -19.35 0.18
N CYS A 558 26.10 -20.33 -0.12
CA CYS A 558 24.74 -20.16 -0.59
C CYS A 558 23.81 -20.70 0.50
N PRO A 559 23.17 -19.84 1.29
CA PRO A 559 22.16 -20.30 2.24
C PRO A 559 20.96 -20.89 1.50
N TYR A 560 20.36 -21.93 2.09
CA TYR A 560 19.10 -22.47 1.60
C TYR A 560 18.03 -22.46 2.69
N LEU A 561 16.78 -22.28 2.27
CA LEU A 561 15.60 -22.25 3.10
C LEU A 561 14.48 -23.05 2.43
N GLY A 562 13.94 -24.05 3.11
CA GLY A 562 12.72 -24.75 2.75
C GLY A 562 11.86 -24.99 3.98
N TYR A 563 10.55 -24.89 3.87
CA TYR A 563 9.61 -25.18 4.94
C TYR A 563 9.07 -26.60 4.79
N TYR A 564 9.38 -27.45 5.76
CA TYR A 564 8.91 -28.82 5.81
C TYR A 564 7.63 -28.91 6.64
N GLY A 565 6.52 -29.08 5.97
CA GLY A 565 5.18 -29.02 6.54
C GLY A 565 4.23 -28.27 5.62
N GLN A 566 3.08 -27.85 6.15
CA GLN A 566 2.13 -27.00 5.46
C GLN A 566 2.26 -25.56 5.95
N TRP A 567 2.82 -24.67 5.15
CA TRP A 567 3.04 -23.27 5.53
C TRP A 567 1.75 -22.54 5.89
N ASP A 568 0.63 -22.93 5.33
CA ASP A 568 -0.71 -22.43 5.59
C ASP A 568 -1.52 -23.29 6.59
N SER A 569 -0.87 -24.14 7.37
CA SER A 569 -1.52 -24.84 8.49
C SER A 569 -1.89 -23.89 9.62
N GLU A 570 -1.00 -22.94 9.92
CA GLU A 570 -1.23 -21.88 10.89
C GLU A 570 -2.20 -20.83 10.33
N PRO A 571 -3.15 -20.34 11.12
CA PRO A 571 -4.18 -19.43 10.65
C PRO A 571 -3.62 -18.01 10.41
N VAL A 572 -4.26 -17.29 9.52
CA VAL A 572 -4.04 -15.85 9.34
C VAL A 572 -4.76 -15.05 10.42
N ILE A 573 -5.94 -15.52 10.82
CA ILE A 573 -6.82 -14.86 11.79
C ILE A 573 -6.92 -15.71 13.06
N SER A 574 -6.69 -15.09 14.23
CA SER A 574 -6.89 -15.78 15.53
C SER A 574 -8.36 -16.06 15.77
N THR A 575 -8.68 -17.28 16.16
CA THR A 575 -10.01 -17.75 16.56
C THR A 575 -10.06 -18.26 18.00
N ARG A 576 -9.09 -17.86 18.84
CA ARG A 576 -9.03 -18.34 20.21
C ARG A 576 -10.24 -17.89 21.02
N ASP A 577 -10.79 -18.78 21.85
CA ASP A 577 -12.01 -18.57 22.66
C ASP A 577 -11.80 -17.67 23.91
N ASP A 578 -10.62 -17.13 24.11
CA ASP A 578 -10.34 -16.17 25.16
C ASP A 578 -10.58 -14.73 24.67
N GLU A 579 -10.62 -13.73 25.48
CA GLU A 579 -11.10 -12.34 25.30
C GLU A 579 -10.75 -11.63 23.96
N THR A 580 -10.09 -12.31 23.05
CA THR A 580 -9.57 -11.86 21.76
C THR A 580 -10.14 -12.62 20.57
N GLY A 581 -11.26 -13.29 20.72
CA GLY A 581 -11.88 -14.11 19.67
C GLY A 581 -12.43 -13.27 18.52
N LEU A 582 -12.57 -13.89 17.34
CA LEU A 582 -13.23 -13.33 16.18
C LEU A 582 -14.70 -13.05 16.47
N ALA A 583 -15.14 -11.80 16.40
CA ALA A 583 -16.53 -11.38 16.62
C ALA A 583 -16.93 -10.22 15.71
N LEU A 584 -18.23 -9.99 15.59
CA LEU A 584 -18.76 -8.80 14.92
C LEU A 584 -19.01 -7.69 15.95
N TYR A 585 -18.69 -6.47 15.57
CA TYR A 585 -18.90 -5.28 16.37
C TYR A 585 -19.71 -4.25 15.59
N SER A 586 -20.40 -3.39 16.31
CA SER A 586 -21.07 -2.20 15.76
C SER A 586 -20.95 -1.02 16.72
N PHE A 587 -21.35 0.15 16.28
CA PHE A 587 -21.36 1.38 17.10
C PHE A 587 -22.78 1.59 17.65
N ASP A 588 -22.92 1.67 19.00
CA ASP A 588 -24.20 1.79 19.69
C ASP A 588 -24.67 3.26 19.89
N GLY A 589 -23.96 4.20 19.28
CA GLY A 589 -24.18 5.63 19.46
C GLY A 589 -23.24 6.30 20.48
N GLU A 590 -22.54 5.51 21.31
CA GLU A 590 -21.56 5.99 22.28
C GLU A 590 -20.21 5.30 22.12
N LYS A 591 -20.21 4.01 21.87
CA LYS A 591 -19.00 3.16 21.79
C LYS A 591 -19.20 1.97 20.87
N TYR A 592 -18.12 1.33 20.53
CA TYR A 592 -18.15 0.05 19.84
C TYR A 592 -18.46 -1.09 20.81
N ILE A 593 -19.42 -1.92 20.45
CA ILE A 593 -19.85 -3.09 21.23
C ILE A 593 -19.84 -4.32 20.37
N GLU A 594 -19.61 -5.49 20.98
CA GLU A 594 -19.83 -6.76 20.31
C GLU A 594 -21.32 -6.89 19.98
N ASN A 595 -21.64 -7.00 18.71
CA ASN A 595 -23.01 -7.02 18.22
C ASN A 595 -23.07 -7.71 16.85
N SER A 596 -24.09 -8.55 16.66
CA SER A 596 -24.36 -9.22 15.39
C SER A 596 -25.67 -8.77 14.76
N VAL A 597 -26.23 -7.66 15.19
CA VAL A 597 -27.46 -7.10 14.63
C VAL A 597 -27.13 -5.76 13.98
N VAL A 598 -27.47 -5.60 12.71
CA VAL A 598 -27.34 -4.34 11.98
C VAL A 598 -28.71 -3.74 11.71
N SER A 599 -28.85 -2.46 12.03
CA SER A 599 -30.04 -1.65 11.75
C SER A 599 -29.65 -0.53 10.79
N ALA A 600 -29.57 -0.85 9.54
CA ALA A 600 -29.04 0.05 8.53
C ALA A 600 -30.07 1.10 8.08
N ASN A 601 -30.51 1.94 9.00
CA ASN A 601 -31.50 2.99 8.79
C ASN A 601 -30.87 4.40 8.68
N GLY A 602 -29.54 4.52 8.90
CA GLY A 602 -28.79 5.78 8.77
C GLY A 602 -28.91 6.69 9.98
N ASP A 603 -29.31 6.17 11.16
CA ASP A 603 -29.48 6.95 12.38
C ASP A 603 -28.19 7.05 13.21
N GLY A 604 -27.11 6.39 12.78
CA GLY A 604 -25.83 6.39 13.46
C GLY A 604 -25.68 5.30 14.53
N VAL A 605 -26.66 4.44 14.71
CA VAL A 605 -26.67 3.38 15.71
C VAL A 605 -26.82 2.02 15.03
N ASN A 606 -25.83 1.17 15.16
CA ASN A 606 -25.79 -0.17 14.55
C ASN A 606 -25.97 -0.17 13.02
N ASP A 607 -25.63 0.91 12.34
CA ASP A 607 -25.79 1.04 10.89
C ASP A 607 -24.86 0.12 10.09
N PHE A 608 -23.83 -0.39 10.71
CA PHE A 608 -22.82 -1.26 10.08
C PHE A 608 -22.26 -2.27 11.07
N LEU A 609 -21.68 -3.33 10.53
CA LEU A 609 -20.93 -4.32 11.27
C LEU A 609 -19.46 -4.33 10.80
N PHE A 610 -18.56 -4.62 11.70
CA PHE A 610 -17.17 -4.92 11.32
C PHE A 610 -16.68 -6.13 12.10
N PRO A 611 -15.92 -7.03 11.44
CA PRO A 611 -15.28 -8.13 12.12
C PRO A 611 -14.08 -7.60 12.92
N PHE A 612 -14.01 -7.99 14.15
CA PHE A 612 -12.86 -7.73 15.03
C PHE A 612 -12.09 -9.03 15.20
N PHE A 613 -10.78 -8.99 14.95
CA PHE A 613 -9.91 -10.16 15.06
C PHE A 613 -8.44 -9.74 15.19
N PHE A 614 -7.62 -10.65 15.68
CA PHE A 614 -6.17 -10.51 15.59
C PHE A 614 -5.64 -11.11 14.31
N GLN A 615 -4.92 -10.31 13.54
CA GLN A 615 -4.21 -10.79 12.36
C GLN A 615 -2.84 -11.34 12.78
N LEU A 616 -2.68 -12.65 12.67
CA LEU A 616 -1.45 -13.34 13.08
C LEU A 616 -0.37 -13.30 11.98
N ARG A 617 -0.77 -13.25 10.71
CA ARG A 617 0.12 -13.37 9.56
C ARG A 617 -0.26 -12.39 8.46
N SER A 618 0.72 -11.95 7.68
CA SER A 618 0.48 -11.11 6.51
C SER A 618 -0.21 -11.90 5.39
N ALA A 619 -1.28 -11.37 4.84
CA ALA A 619 -2.13 -12.04 3.87
C ALA A 619 -2.15 -11.33 2.50
N GLU A 620 -2.34 -12.10 1.44
CA GLU A 620 -2.58 -11.59 0.09
C GLU A 620 -3.83 -10.70 0.07
N TYR A 621 -4.85 -11.13 0.80
CA TYR A 621 -6.07 -10.34 1.03
C TYR A 621 -6.81 -10.84 2.28
N ILE A 622 -7.66 -9.97 2.82
CA ILE A 622 -8.74 -10.31 3.75
C ILE A 622 -10.00 -9.65 3.22
N LYS A 623 -11.09 -10.41 3.07
CA LYS A 623 -12.38 -9.90 2.60
C LYS A 623 -13.53 -10.42 3.44
N VAL A 624 -14.67 -9.73 3.36
CA VAL A 624 -15.94 -10.14 3.94
C VAL A 624 -16.95 -10.33 2.82
N ASP A 625 -17.49 -11.52 2.71
CA ASP A 625 -18.56 -11.86 1.78
C ASP A 625 -19.87 -12.09 2.55
N ILE A 626 -20.99 -11.64 2.01
CA ILE A 626 -22.31 -11.90 2.58
C ILE A 626 -22.97 -13.08 1.87
N TYR A 627 -23.49 -13.98 2.67
CA TYR A 627 -24.28 -15.14 2.24
C TYR A 627 -25.64 -15.14 2.90
N SER A 628 -26.63 -15.74 2.21
CA SER A 628 -27.89 -16.13 2.84
C SER A 628 -27.65 -17.17 3.95
N LYS A 629 -28.63 -17.39 4.82
CA LYS A 629 -28.57 -18.46 5.83
C LYS A 629 -28.40 -19.88 5.23
N ASP A 630 -28.75 -20.06 3.96
CA ASP A 630 -28.60 -21.32 3.23
C ASP A 630 -27.27 -21.40 2.46
N MET A 631 -26.32 -20.47 2.73
CA MET A 631 -25.01 -20.37 2.12
C MET A 631 -25.04 -20.07 0.60
N GLU A 632 -26.03 -19.34 0.13
CA GLU A 632 -26.02 -18.76 -1.20
C GLU A 632 -25.31 -17.42 -1.17
N PHE A 633 -24.33 -17.23 -2.03
CA PHE A 633 -23.55 -15.98 -2.13
C PHE A 633 -24.45 -14.81 -2.56
N ILE A 634 -24.36 -13.71 -1.87
CA ILE A 634 -25.14 -12.49 -2.14
C ILE A 634 -24.24 -11.39 -2.68
N SER A 635 -23.20 -11.02 -1.93
CA SER A 635 -22.33 -9.93 -2.32
C SER A 635 -20.97 -10.03 -1.63
N ASN A 636 -19.97 -9.38 -2.21
CA ASN A 636 -18.78 -9.03 -1.47
C ASN A 636 -19.10 -7.75 -0.67
N ALA A 637 -18.72 -7.71 0.58
CA ALA A 637 -19.12 -6.63 1.48
C ALA A 637 -17.95 -5.73 1.89
N ALA A 638 -16.74 -6.31 2.08
CA ALA A 638 -15.53 -5.56 2.38
C ALA A 638 -14.29 -6.29 1.83
N TYR A 639 -13.22 -5.56 1.58
CA TYR A 639 -12.00 -6.11 1.01
C TYR A 639 -10.77 -5.29 1.40
N CYS A 640 -9.73 -5.98 1.86
CA CYS A 640 -8.39 -5.41 2.07
C CYS A 640 -7.36 -6.23 1.30
N ALA A 641 -6.73 -5.63 0.30
CA ALA A 641 -5.59 -6.23 -0.41
C ALA A 641 -4.31 -6.06 0.39
N LEU A 642 -3.40 -7.02 0.27
CA LEU A 642 -2.07 -6.95 0.86
C LEU A 642 -2.15 -6.58 2.34
N ALA A 643 -2.94 -7.37 3.09
CA ALA A 643 -3.16 -7.16 4.51
C ALA A 643 -1.87 -7.50 5.27
N VAL A 644 -1.02 -6.50 5.46
CA VAL A 644 0.23 -6.64 6.20
C VAL A 644 -0.05 -6.71 7.68
N ARG A 645 0.54 -7.69 8.35
CA ARG A 645 0.52 -7.76 9.81
C ARG A 645 1.29 -6.56 10.36
N ASP A 646 0.63 -5.71 11.13
CA ASP A 646 1.28 -4.65 11.89
C ASP A 646 1.79 -5.21 13.23
N GLN A 647 3.01 -4.90 13.59
CA GLN A 647 3.60 -5.35 14.86
C GLN A 647 3.50 -4.33 15.98
N TYR A 648 3.11 -3.13 15.67
CA TYR A 648 2.91 -2.06 16.63
C TYR A 648 1.48 -1.54 16.58
N SER A 649 0.62 -2.14 17.38
CA SER A 649 -0.49 -1.37 17.87
C SER A 649 0.06 -0.47 18.99
N GLU A 650 0.35 0.80 18.70
CA GLU A 650 0.47 1.85 19.73
C GLU A 650 -0.86 2.08 20.47
N LEU A 651 -1.87 1.25 20.16
CA LEU A 651 -3.22 1.28 20.70
C LEU A 651 -3.30 0.96 22.17
N TYR A 652 -2.29 0.36 22.74
CA TYR A 652 -2.32 -0.09 24.14
C TYR A 652 -1.09 0.35 24.92
N ASP A 653 -0.68 1.60 24.76
CA ASP A 653 0.09 2.26 25.82
C ASP A 653 -0.91 2.83 26.85
N VAL A 654 -1.60 1.91 27.54
CA VAL A 654 -2.38 2.28 28.70
C VAL A 654 -1.38 2.38 29.85
N GLU A 655 -1.15 3.56 30.36
CA GLU A 655 -0.39 3.83 31.59
C GLU A 655 -1.03 3.19 32.85
N ASP A 656 -1.85 2.18 32.69
CA ASP A 656 -2.43 1.47 33.82
C ASP A 656 -1.63 0.19 34.07
N SER A 657 -1.01 0.12 35.23
CA SER A 657 0.01 -0.85 35.63
C SER A 657 -0.47 -2.31 35.71
N ASP A 658 -1.73 -2.58 35.38
CA ASP A 658 -2.32 -3.93 35.38
C ASP A 658 -2.81 -4.35 33.98
N ALA A 659 -2.64 -3.53 32.95
CA ALA A 659 -2.94 -3.92 31.58
C ALA A 659 -1.74 -4.66 30.97
N VAL A 660 -1.93 -5.91 30.64
CA VAL A 660 -1.02 -6.67 29.78
C VAL A 660 -0.86 -5.90 28.48
N THR A 661 0.34 -5.43 28.21
CA THR A 661 0.70 -4.85 26.90
C THR A 661 0.66 -5.97 25.87
N GLU A 662 -0.51 -6.31 25.37
CA GLU A 662 -0.66 -7.24 24.26
C GLU A 662 -0.22 -6.54 22.98
N LYS A 663 0.97 -6.83 22.53
CA LYS A 663 1.50 -6.42 21.24
C LYS A 663 0.95 -7.30 20.13
N ALA A 664 -0.36 -7.39 20.02
CA ALA A 664 -0.99 -8.03 18.90
C ALA A 664 -1.41 -7.00 17.89
N ALA A 665 -1.09 -7.25 16.67
CA ALA A 665 -1.65 -6.49 15.57
C ALA A 665 -3.14 -6.75 15.47
N LEU A 666 -3.88 -5.78 15.91
CA LEU A 666 -5.31 -5.78 15.87
C LEU A 666 -5.74 -5.04 14.60
N TYR A 667 -6.46 -5.70 13.70
CA TYR A 667 -6.98 -4.97 12.55
C TYR A 667 -8.32 -5.46 12.09
N SER A 668 -9.25 -4.54 12.10
CA SER A 668 -10.33 -4.51 11.15
C SER A 668 -10.03 -3.47 10.08
N TYR A 669 -9.07 -3.67 9.22
CA TYR A 669 -8.63 -2.76 8.14
C TYR A 669 -9.72 -2.13 7.28
N GLY A 670 -10.68 -1.46 7.87
CA GLY A 670 -11.78 -0.99 7.11
C GLY A 670 -12.65 -2.13 6.53
N LEU A 671 -12.72 -3.28 7.20
CA LEU A 671 -13.58 -4.40 6.82
C LEU A 671 -15.01 -4.25 7.34
N GLY A 672 -15.36 -3.05 7.76
CA GLY A 672 -16.75 -2.74 8.09
C GLY A 672 -17.64 -2.86 6.87
N PHE A 673 -18.88 -3.31 7.06
CA PHE A 673 -19.85 -3.51 5.99
C PHE A 673 -21.27 -3.19 6.44
N THR A 674 -22.09 -2.78 5.46
CA THR A 674 -23.53 -2.68 5.61
C THR A 674 -24.22 -3.88 4.96
N PRO A 675 -25.49 -4.15 5.28
CA PRO A 675 -26.25 -5.24 4.71
C PRO A 675 -26.71 -4.95 3.27
N MET A 676 -25.77 -4.99 2.34
CA MET A 676 -25.99 -4.65 0.94
C MET A 676 -25.79 -5.85 0.04
N GLY A 677 -26.65 -6.00 -0.96
CA GLY A 677 -26.49 -6.94 -2.05
C GLY A 677 -26.04 -6.23 -3.34
N TYR A 678 -25.46 -7.00 -4.25
CA TYR A 678 -25.02 -6.55 -5.56
C TYR A 678 -25.49 -7.52 -6.65
N ASP A 679 -26.21 -7.01 -7.64
CA ASP A 679 -26.60 -7.77 -8.82
C ASP A 679 -25.53 -7.61 -9.92
N ALA A 680 -24.72 -8.64 -10.13
CA ALA A 680 -23.65 -8.63 -11.12
C ALA A 680 -24.14 -8.49 -12.58
N GLN A 681 -25.43 -8.78 -12.85
CA GLN A 681 -26.01 -8.69 -14.19
C GLN A 681 -26.50 -7.28 -14.54
N THR A 682 -26.97 -6.55 -13.56
CA THR A 682 -27.50 -5.18 -13.74
C THR A 682 -26.54 -4.12 -13.26
N GLY A 683 -25.57 -4.50 -12.41
CA GLY A 683 -24.69 -3.57 -11.70
C GLY A 683 -25.43 -2.77 -10.64
N GLU A 684 -26.57 -3.26 -10.16
CA GLU A 684 -27.41 -2.60 -9.15
C GLU A 684 -27.00 -3.02 -7.74
N ILE A 685 -26.89 -2.04 -6.85
CA ILE A 685 -26.67 -2.24 -5.42
C ILE A 685 -28.02 -2.08 -4.72
N TYR A 686 -28.38 -3.00 -3.83
CA TYR A 686 -29.64 -2.98 -3.12
C TYR A 686 -29.47 -3.32 -1.63
N SER A 687 -30.33 -2.77 -0.76
CA SER A 687 -30.36 -3.14 0.66
C SER A 687 -30.92 -4.54 0.83
N LEU A 688 -30.32 -5.35 1.70
CA LEU A 688 -30.87 -6.66 2.06
C LEU A 688 -32.17 -6.48 2.83
N GLU A 689 -33.10 -7.42 2.69
CA GLU A 689 -34.32 -7.47 3.50
C GLU A 689 -34.01 -7.83 4.96
N GLY A 690 -34.88 -7.49 5.89
CA GLY A 690 -34.74 -7.91 7.28
C GLY A 690 -34.72 -9.43 7.39
N GLY A 691 -33.74 -10.00 8.08
CA GLY A 691 -33.55 -11.43 8.17
C GLY A 691 -32.18 -11.88 8.67
N GLU A 692 -31.95 -13.20 8.61
CA GLU A 692 -30.73 -13.85 9.04
C GLU A 692 -29.77 -14.05 7.86
N TYR A 693 -28.49 -13.71 8.06
CA TYR A 693 -27.43 -13.79 7.06
C TYR A 693 -26.12 -14.31 7.69
N ILE A 694 -25.13 -14.57 6.87
CA ILE A 694 -23.81 -15.03 7.30
C ILE A 694 -22.76 -14.15 6.64
N ALA A 695 -21.92 -13.50 7.45
CA ALA A 695 -20.70 -12.85 7.01
C ALA A 695 -19.57 -13.90 6.98
N VAL A 696 -18.97 -14.11 5.83
CA VAL A 696 -17.83 -15.01 5.66
C VAL A 696 -16.57 -14.17 5.47
N ILE A 697 -15.68 -14.25 6.45
CA ILE A 697 -14.34 -13.66 6.34
C ILE A 697 -13.47 -14.67 5.61
N GLU A 698 -12.93 -14.27 4.48
CA GLU A 698 -12.04 -15.09 3.66
C GLU A 698 -10.67 -14.45 3.58
N THR A 699 -9.63 -15.24 3.76
CA THR A 699 -8.23 -14.78 3.65
C THR A 699 -7.33 -15.85 3.04
N LYS A 700 -6.14 -15.43 2.58
CA LYS A 700 -5.18 -16.30 1.94
C LYS A 700 -3.77 -15.71 2.11
N LEU A 701 -2.79 -16.55 2.39
CA LEU A 701 -1.37 -16.16 2.39
C LEU A 701 -0.86 -15.85 0.97
N CYS A 702 0.17 -15.01 0.89
CA CYS A 702 0.74 -14.54 -0.37
C CYS A 702 1.79 -15.53 -0.93
N PHE A 703 1.40 -16.79 -1.23
CA PHE A 703 2.26 -17.74 -1.94
C PHE A 703 1.46 -18.66 -2.87
N GLU A 704 2.11 -19.22 -3.87
CA GLU A 704 1.47 -20.08 -4.86
C GLU A 704 0.93 -21.38 -4.22
N GLY A 705 -0.35 -21.65 -4.37
CA GLY A 705 -1.01 -22.83 -3.81
C GLY A 705 -1.50 -22.67 -2.38
N ALA A 706 -1.39 -21.47 -1.78
CA ALA A 706 -1.90 -21.20 -0.44
C ALA A 706 -3.39 -21.54 -0.30
N ARG A 707 -3.75 -22.14 0.83
CA ARG A 707 -5.12 -22.47 1.19
C ARG A 707 -5.94 -21.21 1.45
N ILE A 708 -7.19 -21.22 1.05
CA ILE A 708 -8.16 -20.22 1.45
C ILE A 708 -8.69 -20.57 2.83
N GLU A 709 -8.52 -19.66 3.78
CA GLU A 709 -9.07 -19.72 5.13
C GLU A 709 -10.41 -18.98 5.16
N ARG A 710 -11.43 -19.58 5.84
CA ARG A 710 -12.78 -19.01 5.93
C ARG A 710 -13.33 -19.12 7.33
N HIS A 711 -13.93 -18.02 7.80
CA HIS A 711 -14.62 -17.93 9.08
C HIS A 711 -16.03 -17.40 8.84
N SER A 712 -17.04 -18.03 9.42
CA SER A 712 -18.45 -17.69 9.24
C SER A 712 -19.01 -17.09 10.51
N LEU A 713 -19.54 -15.88 10.43
CA LEU A 713 -20.17 -15.15 11.53
C LEU A 713 -21.64 -14.89 11.17
N PRO A 714 -22.62 -15.45 11.90
CA PRO A 714 -24.02 -15.14 11.67
C PRO A 714 -24.34 -13.71 12.11
N PHE A 715 -25.21 -13.05 11.35
CA PHE A 715 -25.73 -11.73 11.71
C PHE A 715 -27.19 -11.56 11.25
N SER A 716 -27.88 -10.60 11.84
CA SER A 716 -29.26 -10.25 11.51
C SER A 716 -29.36 -8.85 10.98
N VAL A 717 -30.19 -8.64 9.98
CA VAL A 717 -30.59 -7.33 9.46
C VAL A 717 -31.92 -6.92 10.03
N THR A 718 -31.99 -5.72 10.60
CA THR A 718 -33.21 -5.08 11.06
C THR A 718 -33.28 -3.65 10.51
N TYR A 719 -34.46 -3.05 10.62
CA TYR A 719 -34.67 -1.64 10.24
C TYR A 719 -35.53 -0.97 11.31
N ASP A 720 -35.06 -1.05 12.58
CA ASP A 720 -35.80 -0.47 13.71
C ASP A 720 -35.40 1.00 13.90
N ASP A 721 -36.34 1.88 13.69
CA ASP A 721 -36.19 3.34 13.82
C ASP A 721 -36.29 3.85 15.27
N SER A 722 -36.41 2.96 16.26
CA SER A 722 -36.82 3.34 17.63
C SER A 722 -35.65 3.73 18.55
N SER A 723 -34.36 3.60 18.10
CA SER A 723 -33.20 3.68 18.99
C SER A 723 -32.55 5.07 19.12
N ALA A 724 -32.67 5.94 18.13
CA ALA A 724 -32.02 7.23 18.17
C ALA A 724 -32.82 8.29 18.97
N PRO A 725 -32.17 9.04 19.88
CA PRO A 725 -32.85 10.12 20.62
C PRO A 725 -33.25 11.31 19.75
N PHE A 726 -32.51 11.53 18.65
CA PHE A 726 -32.82 12.51 17.62
C PHE A 726 -32.99 11.82 16.27
N ASP A 727 -34.03 12.17 15.55
CA ASP A 727 -34.29 11.75 14.20
C ASP A 727 -34.16 13.01 13.31
N PHE A 728 -33.18 13.00 12.40
CA PHE A 728 -32.96 14.10 11.48
C PHE A 728 -33.69 13.84 10.18
N ASP A 729 -34.86 14.47 9.98
CA ASP A 729 -35.73 14.25 8.83
C ASP A 729 -35.24 14.96 7.55
N GLY A 730 -34.34 15.95 7.70
CA GLY A 730 -33.83 16.62 6.52
C GLY A 730 -33.34 18.08 6.75
N TYR A 731 -33.21 18.81 5.67
CA TYR A 731 -32.67 20.17 5.60
C TYR A 731 -33.32 20.95 4.46
N ASP A 732 -33.14 22.25 4.47
CA ASP A 732 -33.73 23.17 3.54
C ASP A 732 -33.02 23.15 2.18
N ASP A 733 -33.72 23.04 1.09
CA ASP A 733 -33.22 23.31 -0.24
C ASP A 733 -33.22 24.82 -0.48
N LEU A 734 -32.07 25.43 -0.75
CA LEU A 734 -31.95 26.87 -1.02
C LEU A 734 -32.81 27.37 -2.20
N ASN A 735 -33.28 26.46 -3.03
CA ASN A 735 -34.21 26.78 -4.13
C ASN A 735 -35.67 26.60 -3.73
N ALA A 736 -35.99 26.10 -2.52
CA ALA A 736 -37.35 26.01 -2.04
C ALA A 736 -37.81 27.38 -1.54
N THR A 737 -38.84 27.92 -2.16
CA THR A 737 -39.50 29.11 -1.66
C THR A 737 -40.14 28.84 -0.31
N SER A 738 -40.09 29.77 0.59
CA SER A 738 -40.38 29.78 2.02
C SER A 738 -41.72 29.28 2.52
N ASP A 739 -42.55 28.65 1.70
CA ASP A 739 -43.92 28.22 2.02
C ASP A 739 -44.16 26.71 1.84
N GLY A 740 -43.15 25.88 1.70
CA GLY A 740 -43.30 24.43 1.59
C GLY A 740 -43.53 23.78 2.95
N GLU A 741 -44.57 22.99 3.10
CA GLU A 741 -44.79 22.12 4.25
C GLU A 741 -43.61 21.12 4.36
N LEU A 742 -43.08 20.92 5.57
CA LEU A 742 -41.98 19.99 5.89
C LEU A 742 -42.22 18.55 5.38
N GLU A 743 -43.46 18.18 5.10
CA GLU A 743 -43.85 16.82 4.65
C GLU A 743 -43.61 16.57 3.14
N ASN A 744 -43.27 17.59 2.34
CA ASN A 744 -43.23 17.47 0.88
C ASN A 744 -41.84 17.75 0.24
N MET A 745 -40.81 17.93 1.04
CA MET A 745 -39.49 18.14 0.47
C MET A 745 -38.89 16.84 -0.09
N VAL A 746 -38.79 16.81 -1.40
CA VAL A 746 -38.05 15.75 -2.12
C VAL A 746 -36.62 16.25 -2.28
N PHE A 747 -35.70 15.59 -1.62
CA PHE A 747 -34.28 15.83 -1.84
C PHE A 747 -33.91 15.57 -3.29
N SER A 748 -33.35 16.56 -3.97
CA SER A 748 -32.76 16.32 -5.28
C SER A 748 -31.48 15.52 -5.13
N ASP A 749 -31.15 14.65 -6.10
CA ASP A 749 -30.03 13.69 -5.99
C ASP A 749 -28.65 14.36 -5.96
N ASP A 750 -28.56 15.68 -6.18
CA ASP A 750 -27.32 16.36 -6.52
C ASP A 750 -26.82 17.35 -5.44
N ASP A 751 -27.63 17.65 -4.39
CA ASP A 751 -27.33 18.89 -3.69
C ASP A 751 -26.94 18.81 -2.22
N ILE A 752 -27.33 17.80 -1.41
CA ILE A 752 -27.04 17.88 0.03
C ILE A 752 -26.95 16.51 0.75
N ALA A 753 -25.92 16.34 1.58
CA ALA A 753 -25.80 15.20 2.47
C ALA A 753 -25.55 15.64 3.91
N LEU A 754 -26.16 14.98 4.90
CA LEU A 754 -26.04 15.27 6.32
C LEU A 754 -25.31 14.12 7.04
N TYR A 755 -24.34 14.42 7.89
CA TYR A 755 -23.50 13.43 8.49
C TYR A 755 -23.36 13.58 10.00
N ASP A 756 -23.59 12.50 10.75
CA ASP A 756 -23.44 12.45 12.18
C ASP A 756 -22.05 11.92 12.57
N ILE A 757 -21.31 12.62 13.39
CA ILE A 757 -19.94 12.27 13.76
C ILE A 757 -19.83 11.11 14.75
N TYR A 758 -20.90 10.72 15.39
CA TYR A 758 -20.94 9.56 16.28
C TYR A 758 -21.51 8.31 15.62
N GLY A 759 -22.17 8.43 14.52
CA GLY A 759 -22.77 7.37 13.73
C GLY A 759 -22.86 7.70 12.27
N GLY A 760 -22.32 8.84 11.85
CA GLY A 760 -22.26 9.20 10.47
C GLY A 760 -22.11 10.71 10.24
N TRP A 761 -21.74 11.06 9.04
CA TRP A 761 -21.60 12.42 8.53
C TRP A 761 -22.68 12.66 7.49
N LYS A 762 -23.15 13.88 7.40
CA LYS A 762 -23.96 14.32 6.27
C LYS A 762 -23.42 15.64 5.74
N ALA A 763 -23.08 15.69 4.47
CA ALA A 763 -22.50 16.83 3.79
C ALA A 763 -23.50 17.44 2.81
N PHE A 764 -23.33 18.71 2.48
CA PHE A 764 -24.20 19.43 1.57
C PHE A 764 -23.45 19.86 0.32
N GLY A 765 -23.87 19.39 -0.86
CA GLY A 765 -23.42 19.91 -2.14
C GLY A 765 -24.50 20.75 -2.78
N ILE A 766 -24.20 21.98 -3.14
CA ILE A 766 -25.14 22.88 -3.82
C ILE A 766 -24.48 23.42 -5.07
N GLU A 767 -25.11 23.20 -6.21
CA GLU A 767 -24.66 23.76 -7.47
C GLU A 767 -24.99 25.28 -7.55
N GLN A 768 -23.99 26.13 -7.31
CA GLN A 768 -24.12 27.57 -7.54
C GLN A 768 -23.15 28.10 -8.58
N GLU A 769 -23.63 28.93 -9.51
CA GLU A 769 -22.81 29.57 -10.55
C GLU A 769 -21.80 30.61 -10.02
N GLN A 770 -21.87 31.02 -8.76
CA GLN A 770 -20.96 31.97 -8.10
C GLN A 770 -20.73 31.56 -6.64
N PRO A 771 -19.50 31.51 -6.14
CA PRO A 771 -19.22 31.24 -4.74
C PRO A 771 -19.68 32.43 -3.92
N SER A 772 -20.82 32.32 -3.25
CA SER A 772 -21.16 33.22 -2.13
C SER A 772 -20.33 32.79 -0.93
N ALA A 773 -19.82 33.75 -0.17
CA ALA A 773 -18.96 33.48 0.95
C ALA A 773 -19.61 32.63 2.06
N GLU A 774 -20.92 32.56 2.10
CA GLU A 774 -21.69 31.82 3.11
C GLU A 774 -23.09 31.49 2.60
N ILE A 775 -23.54 30.27 2.82
CA ILE A 775 -24.91 29.83 2.60
C ILE A 775 -25.58 29.54 3.95
N TYR A 776 -26.88 29.71 4.05
CA TYR A 776 -27.66 29.42 5.25
C TYR A 776 -28.58 28.24 4.97
N GLN A 777 -28.54 27.24 5.86
CA GLN A 777 -29.33 26.03 5.76
C GLN A 777 -30.18 25.82 7.01
N THR A 778 -31.37 25.29 6.84
CA THR A 778 -32.24 24.87 7.93
C THR A 778 -32.10 23.34 8.07
N VAL A 779 -31.79 22.91 9.30
CA VAL A 779 -31.75 21.49 9.68
C VAL A 779 -32.98 21.21 10.51
N TRP A 780 -33.71 20.16 10.23
CA TRP A 780 -34.88 19.75 10.99
C TRP A 780 -34.91 18.25 11.28
N GLY A 781 -35.67 17.88 12.28
CA GLY A 781 -35.80 16.52 12.68
C GLY A 781 -36.85 16.35 13.78
N LYS A 782 -36.89 15.17 14.39
CA LYS A 782 -37.81 14.81 15.45
C LYS A 782 -37.03 14.38 16.69
N LEU A 783 -37.50 14.80 17.85
CA LEU A 783 -36.96 14.39 19.12
C LEU A 783 -37.73 13.19 19.67
N ASN A 784 -37.11 12.07 19.85
CA ASN A 784 -37.70 10.82 20.32
C ASN A 784 -37.63 10.63 21.84
N VAL A 785 -37.00 11.55 22.56
CA VAL A 785 -36.94 11.57 24.03
C VAL A 785 -37.86 12.63 24.60
N ASP A 786 -38.16 12.56 25.88
CA ASP A 786 -38.97 13.55 26.57
C ASP A 786 -38.09 14.70 27.08
N ALA A 787 -38.16 15.86 26.44
CA ALA A 787 -37.43 17.07 26.78
C ALA A 787 -38.33 18.28 26.76
N ASP A 788 -37.90 19.35 27.49
CA ASP A 788 -38.61 20.61 27.55
C ASP A 788 -38.21 21.52 26.38
N TYR A 789 -36.98 21.45 25.91
CA TYR A 789 -36.42 22.21 24.78
C TYR A 789 -35.15 21.58 24.26
N ILE A 790 -34.72 22.00 23.05
CA ILE A 790 -33.47 21.64 22.42
C ILE A 790 -32.60 22.88 22.32
N LEU A 791 -31.36 22.76 22.75
CA LEU A 791 -30.32 23.74 22.49
C LEU A 791 -29.42 23.22 21.37
N TYR A 792 -28.88 24.15 20.56
CA TYR A 792 -27.81 23.81 19.63
C TYR A 792 -26.70 24.86 19.62
N ARG A 793 -25.50 24.44 19.33
CA ARG A 793 -24.34 25.30 19.12
C ARG A 793 -23.49 24.76 17.96
N PHE A 794 -22.61 25.62 17.48
CA PHE A 794 -21.63 25.25 16.45
C PHE A 794 -20.24 25.13 17.06
N GLU A 795 -19.47 24.19 16.54
CA GLU A 795 -18.03 24.09 16.76
C GLU A 795 -17.33 24.15 15.42
N ASP A 796 -16.38 25.07 15.26
CA ASP A 796 -15.52 25.23 14.08
C ASP A 796 -14.08 25.18 14.56
N GLY A 797 -13.50 23.99 14.54
CA GLY A 797 -12.18 23.74 15.11
C GLY A 797 -12.13 24.08 16.62
N GLU A 798 -11.39 25.14 16.97
CA GLU A 798 -11.19 25.57 18.37
C GLU A 798 -12.27 26.54 18.87
N THR A 799 -13.16 27.03 18.01
CA THR A 799 -14.17 28.02 18.37
C THR A 799 -15.53 27.38 18.58
N GLN A 800 -16.19 27.77 19.68
CA GLN A 800 -17.58 27.41 19.93
C GLN A 800 -18.47 28.66 19.82
N SER A 801 -19.65 28.50 19.19
CA SER A 801 -20.65 29.57 19.15
C SER A 801 -21.38 29.72 20.50
N GLU A 802 -22.18 30.78 20.61
CA GLU A 802 -23.20 30.83 21.62
C GLU A 802 -24.23 29.70 21.45
N MET A 803 -24.97 29.41 22.53
CA MET A 803 -26.04 28.41 22.53
C MET A 803 -27.31 29.04 21.94
N TYR A 804 -27.95 28.35 21.02
CA TYR A 804 -29.21 28.73 20.41
C TYR A 804 -30.32 27.76 20.86
N ILE A 805 -31.56 28.17 20.77
CA ILE A 805 -32.72 27.32 21.05
C ILE A 805 -33.33 26.91 19.70
N ALA A 806 -33.44 25.63 19.45
CA ALA A 806 -34.16 25.11 18.29
C ALA A 806 -35.69 25.21 18.58
N ALA A 807 -36.44 25.60 17.56
CA ALA A 807 -37.89 25.60 17.67
C ALA A 807 -38.39 24.13 17.76
N LEU A 808 -39.25 23.86 18.78
CA LEU A 808 -39.80 22.53 19.00
C LEU A 808 -41.33 22.63 18.92
N ASP A 809 -41.98 21.90 18.05
CA ASP A 809 -43.44 21.84 17.91
C ASP A 809 -44.12 20.83 18.87
N GLU A 810 -45.47 20.77 18.80
CA GLU A 810 -46.25 19.84 19.61
C GLU A 810 -46.04 18.37 19.25
N GLN A 811 -45.51 18.07 18.05
CA GLN A 811 -45.16 16.74 17.58
C GLN A 811 -43.71 16.38 17.87
N LYS A 812 -42.98 17.22 18.65
CA LYS A 812 -41.55 17.10 18.96
C LYS A 812 -40.65 17.26 17.76
N ARG A 813 -41.09 17.93 16.68
CA ARG A 813 -40.23 18.27 15.57
C ARG A 813 -39.50 19.54 15.89
N PHE A 814 -38.23 19.66 15.42
CA PHE A 814 -37.37 20.80 15.66
C PHE A 814 -36.78 21.33 14.36
N THR A 815 -36.42 22.61 14.38
CA THR A 815 -35.66 23.29 13.31
C THR A 815 -34.52 24.09 13.92
N ALA A 816 -33.40 24.12 13.19
CA ALA A 816 -32.20 24.89 13.54
C ALA A 816 -31.53 25.43 12.28
N GLU A 817 -30.90 26.60 12.34
CA GLU A 817 -30.24 27.23 11.19
C GLU A 817 -28.73 27.18 11.31
N ALA A 818 -28.04 26.92 10.19
CA ALA A 818 -26.58 26.89 10.09
C ALA A 818 -26.10 27.71 8.89
N GLY A 819 -25.10 28.57 9.08
CA GLY A 819 -24.36 29.19 8.00
C GLY A 819 -23.14 28.34 7.62
N LEU A 820 -22.97 28.04 6.32
CA LEU A 820 -21.92 27.18 5.78
C LEU A 820 -21.11 27.90 4.71
N SER A 821 -19.79 27.66 4.67
CA SER A 821 -18.89 28.14 3.63
C SER A 821 -18.33 26.95 2.83
N GLN A 822 -18.12 27.15 1.53
CA GLN A 822 -17.57 26.10 0.67
C GLN A 822 -16.23 25.58 1.19
N GLY A 823 -16.05 24.29 1.14
CA GLY A 823 -14.83 23.60 1.57
C GLY A 823 -14.57 23.65 3.08
N LYS A 824 -15.56 24.09 3.89
CA LYS A 824 -15.48 24.07 5.35
C LYS A 824 -16.58 23.21 5.93
N TYR A 825 -16.26 22.60 7.04
CA TYR A 825 -17.27 21.90 7.83
C TYR A 825 -17.55 22.68 9.11
N LYS A 826 -18.75 22.50 9.63
CA LYS A 826 -19.20 23.06 10.90
C LYS A 826 -19.90 21.96 11.68
N ARG A 827 -19.43 21.69 12.88
CA ARG A 827 -20.08 20.73 13.78
C ARG A 827 -21.24 21.40 14.46
N MET A 828 -22.43 20.86 14.34
CA MET A 828 -23.63 21.35 15.02
C MET A 828 -24.00 20.33 16.11
N ILE A 829 -24.01 20.77 17.37
CA ILE A 829 -24.28 19.93 18.52
C ILE A 829 -25.66 20.28 19.05
N PHE A 830 -26.56 19.29 19.08
CA PHE A 830 -27.90 19.39 19.64
C PHE A 830 -27.90 18.75 21.03
N THR A 831 -28.54 19.47 22.00
CA THR A 831 -28.66 19.01 23.38
C THR A 831 -30.12 19.12 23.79
N ALA A 832 -30.75 18.01 24.08
CA ALA A 832 -32.13 17.99 24.61
C ALA A 832 -32.09 18.12 26.14
N GLU A 833 -32.83 19.06 26.70
CA GLU A 833 -32.85 19.31 28.13
C GLU A 833 -34.23 19.13 28.72
N LYS A 834 -34.30 18.48 29.89
CA LYS A 834 -35.50 18.38 30.72
C LYS A 834 -35.20 18.86 32.14
N HIS A 835 -35.99 19.83 32.59
CA HIS A 835 -35.82 20.45 33.94
C HIS A 835 -34.38 20.92 34.19
N GLY A 836 -33.71 21.46 33.17
CA GLY A 836 -32.33 21.95 33.25
C GLY A 836 -31.25 20.84 33.34
N ARG A 837 -31.59 19.62 32.93
CA ARG A 837 -30.62 18.50 32.82
C ARG A 837 -30.64 17.98 31.40
N THR A 838 -29.46 17.75 30.88
CA THR A 838 -29.28 17.06 29.59
C THR A 838 -29.87 15.65 29.67
N VAL A 839 -30.78 15.32 28.77
CA VAL A 839 -31.40 13.97 28.63
C VAL A 839 -30.94 13.27 27.38
N ALA A 840 -30.47 14.01 26.34
CA ALA A 840 -29.85 13.49 25.17
C ALA A 840 -28.95 14.55 24.54
N GLN A 841 -27.92 14.11 23.85
CA GLN A 841 -27.04 14.98 23.04
C GLN A 841 -26.65 14.25 21.77
N ARG A 842 -26.69 14.97 20.65
CA ARG A 842 -26.22 14.46 19.37
C ARG A 842 -25.55 15.58 18.59
N SER A 843 -24.59 15.23 17.73
CA SER A 843 -23.96 16.20 16.86
C SER A 843 -24.04 15.76 15.41
N VAL A 844 -24.19 16.74 14.52
CA VAL A 844 -24.10 16.55 13.07
C VAL A 844 -22.98 17.41 12.52
N MET A 845 -22.29 16.91 11.51
CA MET A 845 -21.33 17.68 10.75
C MET A 845 -21.99 18.15 9.47
N LEU A 846 -21.91 19.45 9.22
CA LEU A 846 -22.44 20.08 8.02
C LEU A 846 -21.29 20.58 7.16
N THR A 847 -21.38 20.36 5.86
CA THR A 847 -20.38 20.86 4.91
C THR A 847 -21.06 21.28 3.60
N TYR A 848 -20.39 22.13 2.84
CA TYR A 848 -20.81 22.57 1.51
C TYR A 848 -19.73 22.20 0.48
N ASP A 849 -20.05 21.31 -0.44
CA ASP A 849 -19.15 20.83 -1.49
C ASP A 849 -19.90 20.61 -2.80
N PRO A 850 -19.71 21.48 -3.80
CA PRO A 850 -20.38 21.36 -5.09
C PRO A 850 -19.62 20.50 -6.12
N ASP A 851 -18.43 20.02 -5.81
CA ASP A 851 -17.56 19.36 -6.77
C ASP A 851 -17.57 17.83 -6.61
N PRO A 852 -17.77 17.03 -7.67
CA PRO A 852 -17.78 15.58 -7.56
C PRO A 852 -16.38 15.00 -7.33
N PRO A 853 -16.26 13.86 -6.66
CA PRO A 853 -15.00 13.17 -6.47
C PRO A 853 -14.48 12.56 -7.77
N ILE A 854 -13.21 12.13 -7.76
CA ILE A 854 -12.55 11.48 -8.91
C ILE A 854 -12.26 10.03 -8.54
N ALA A 855 -12.69 9.08 -9.39
CA ALA A 855 -12.34 7.67 -9.29
C ALA A 855 -11.59 7.21 -10.55
N GLU A 856 -10.50 6.46 -10.37
CA GLU A 856 -9.71 5.87 -11.44
C GLU A 856 -9.32 4.43 -11.17
N THR A 857 -9.14 3.68 -12.25
CA THR A 857 -8.65 2.32 -12.24
C THR A 857 -7.47 2.16 -13.19
N ASP A 858 -6.58 1.21 -12.93
CA ASP A 858 -5.53 0.81 -13.87
C ASP A 858 -6.03 -0.18 -14.94
N LEU A 859 -7.33 -0.41 -14.98
CA LEU A 859 -7.96 -1.20 -16.03
C LEU A 859 -7.56 -0.62 -17.38
N LYS A 860 -6.87 -1.40 -18.17
CA LYS A 860 -6.52 -0.98 -19.53
C LYS A 860 -7.82 -0.58 -20.23
N LYS A 861 -7.96 0.68 -20.57
CA LYS A 861 -9.02 1.15 -21.47
C LYS A 861 -8.86 0.44 -22.81
N SER A 862 -9.29 -0.82 -22.89
CA SER A 862 -9.64 -1.39 -24.17
C SER A 862 -10.92 -0.67 -24.55
N SER A 863 -10.80 0.32 -25.47
CA SER A 863 -11.97 0.99 -25.99
C SER A 863 -12.99 -0.08 -26.40
N LEU A 864 -14.18 0.02 -25.88
CA LEU A 864 -15.32 -0.72 -26.40
C LEU A 864 -15.32 -0.54 -27.92
N PRO A 865 -15.35 -1.60 -28.72
CA PRO A 865 -15.55 -1.47 -30.15
C PRO A 865 -16.80 -0.59 -30.39
N GLU A 866 -16.75 0.35 -31.32
CA GLU A 866 -17.85 1.30 -31.57
C GLU A 866 -19.20 0.58 -31.79
N TRP A 867 -19.15 -0.59 -32.45
CA TRP A 867 -20.34 -1.39 -32.70
C TRP A 867 -20.94 -1.98 -31.40
N LEU A 868 -20.10 -2.33 -30.41
CA LEU A 868 -20.52 -2.84 -29.10
C LEU A 868 -21.00 -1.72 -28.19
N SER A 869 -20.28 -0.59 -28.17
CA SER A 869 -20.70 0.60 -27.41
C SER A 869 -22.09 1.10 -27.80
N LYS A 870 -22.42 1.06 -29.09
CA LYS A 870 -23.77 1.41 -29.58
C LYS A 870 -24.86 0.47 -29.07
N ARG A 871 -24.56 -0.81 -28.88
CA ARG A 871 -25.49 -1.84 -28.41
C ARG A 871 -25.63 -1.86 -26.87
N LEU A 872 -24.65 -1.30 -26.18
CA LEU A 872 -24.64 -1.13 -24.73
C LEU A 872 -25.08 0.28 -24.30
N ASP A 873 -25.70 1.06 -25.21
CA ASP A 873 -26.20 2.44 -24.98
C ASP A 873 -25.18 3.43 -24.38
N GLY A 874 -23.88 3.17 -24.58
CA GLY A 874 -22.81 4.08 -24.07
C GLY A 874 -22.67 4.08 -22.55
N GLN A 875 -23.28 3.15 -21.82
CA GLN A 875 -23.30 3.10 -20.35
C GLN A 875 -22.01 2.52 -19.72
N PHE A 876 -21.03 2.13 -20.53
CA PHE A 876 -19.82 1.48 -20.06
C PHE A 876 -18.56 2.23 -20.48
N ASP A 877 -17.61 2.34 -19.54
CA ASP A 877 -16.33 3.00 -19.75
C ASP A 877 -15.30 2.09 -20.45
N GLY A 878 -15.49 0.79 -20.42
CA GLY A 878 -14.57 -0.13 -21.09
C GLY A 878 -14.88 -1.64 -20.86
N LEU A 879 -13.94 -2.46 -21.32
CA LEU A 879 -13.97 -3.90 -21.13
C LEU A 879 -13.01 -4.30 -20.01
N PHE A 880 -13.45 -5.17 -19.11
CA PHE A 880 -12.61 -5.85 -18.14
C PHE A 880 -12.25 -7.24 -18.67
N ARG A 881 -10.98 -7.48 -19.00
CA ARG A 881 -10.52 -8.77 -19.52
C ARG A 881 -10.10 -9.67 -18.38
N LEU A 882 -10.89 -10.71 -18.12
CA LEU A 882 -10.63 -11.68 -17.06
C LEU A 882 -9.23 -12.33 -17.16
N SER A 883 -8.73 -12.58 -18.38
CA SER A 883 -7.39 -13.13 -18.62
C SER A 883 -6.25 -12.20 -18.20
N ASP A 884 -6.44 -10.89 -18.32
CA ASP A 884 -5.41 -9.88 -18.03
C ASP A 884 -5.34 -9.55 -16.54
N TYR A 885 -6.41 -9.85 -15.80
CA TYR A 885 -6.60 -9.47 -14.40
C TYR A 885 -6.93 -10.65 -13.49
N ALA A 886 -6.29 -11.80 -13.73
CA ALA A 886 -6.45 -12.99 -12.89
C ALA A 886 -6.18 -12.74 -11.39
N GLY A 887 -5.45 -11.63 -11.07
CA GLY A 887 -5.18 -11.20 -9.71
C GLY A 887 -5.96 -9.98 -9.24
N GLY A 888 -6.63 -9.24 -10.13
CA GLY A 888 -7.33 -8.01 -9.75
C GLY A 888 -6.84 -6.74 -10.47
N PHE A 889 -7.26 -5.58 -10.00
CA PHE A 889 -6.92 -4.28 -10.56
C PHE A 889 -6.75 -3.21 -9.50
N ARG A 890 -6.09 -2.13 -9.85
CA ARG A 890 -5.81 -1.00 -8.96
C ARG A 890 -6.89 0.06 -9.09
N ILE A 891 -7.28 0.64 -7.94
CA ILE A 891 -8.30 1.68 -7.86
C ILE A 891 -7.75 2.82 -7.04
N SER A 892 -8.02 4.05 -7.46
CA SER A 892 -7.71 5.27 -6.74
C SER A 892 -8.91 6.20 -6.71
N ALA A 893 -9.05 6.96 -5.65
CA ALA A 893 -10.09 7.96 -5.52
C ALA A 893 -9.56 9.23 -4.84
N ALA A 894 -10.09 10.38 -5.22
CA ALA A 894 -9.74 11.67 -4.66
C ALA A 894 -10.92 12.62 -4.66
N ASP A 895 -10.97 13.48 -3.66
CA ASP A 895 -11.85 14.63 -3.60
C ASP A 895 -11.04 15.92 -3.52
N GLY A 896 -11.54 17.01 -4.13
CA GLY A 896 -10.87 18.31 -4.20
C GLY A 896 -10.95 19.13 -2.93
N ASP A 897 -11.95 18.90 -2.10
CA ASP A 897 -12.31 19.77 -0.99
C ASP A 897 -12.00 19.21 0.41
N TYR A 898 -11.11 18.21 0.51
CA TYR A 898 -10.66 17.60 1.77
C TYR A 898 -11.70 16.75 2.50
N PHE A 899 -12.78 16.38 1.83
CA PHE A 899 -13.76 15.50 2.43
C PHE A 899 -13.42 14.02 2.24
N PRO A 900 -13.86 13.17 3.16
CA PRO A 900 -13.74 11.75 2.99
C PRO A 900 -14.41 11.29 1.70
N VAL A 901 -13.69 10.47 0.96
CA VAL A 901 -14.22 9.86 -0.26
C VAL A 901 -14.43 8.38 0.00
N ASN A 902 -15.60 7.90 -0.34
CA ASN A 902 -15.94 6.49 -0.30
C ASN A 902 -15.77 5.89 -1.67
N LEU A 903 -14.96 4.86 -1.74
CA LEU A 903 -14.74 4.11 -2.96
C LEU A 903 -15.33 2.71 -2.78
N SER A 904 -16.24 2.34 -3.65
CA SER A 904 -16.79 1.00 -3.72
C SER A 904 -16.59 0.38 -5.09
N VAL A 905 -16.40 -0.95 -5.10
CA VAL A 905 -16.42 -1.77 -6.30
C VAL A 905 -17.50 -2.80 -6.11
N ASP A 906 -18.51 -2.79 -6.98
CA ASP A 906 -19.66 -3.71 -6.92
C ASP A 906 -20.37 -3.69 -5.54
N GLY A 907 -20.45 -2.51 -4.94
CA GLY A 907 -20.99 -2.35 -3.61
C GLY A 907 -20.01 -2.69 -2.47
N ILE A 908 -18.86 -3.25 -2.76
CA ILE A 908 -17.82 -3.49 -1.77
C ILE A 908 -17.12 -2.18 -1.46
N PHE A 909 -17.08 -1.80 -0.18
CA PHE A 909 -16.21 -0.72 0.25
C PHE A 909 -14.76 -1.12 0.15
N VAL A 910 -14.02 -0.43 -0.70
CA VAL A 910 -12.59 -0.66 -0.86
C VAL A 910 -11.83 0.25 0.06
N GLN A 911 -12.34 1.44 0.34
CA GLN A 911 -11.76 2.35 1.31
C GLN A 911 -12.49 3.65 1.56
N ILE A 912 -12.12 4.25 2.69
CA ILE A 912 -12.53 5.51 3.22
C ILE A 912 -11.31 6.35 3.51
N GLY A 913 -11.33 7.60 3.07
CA GLY A 913 -10.27 8.56 3.36
C GLY A 913 -10.73 9.68 4.26
N PHE A 914 -9.95 9.95 5.30
CA PHE A 914 -10.03 11.20 6.04
C PHE A 914 -8.92 12.14 5.58
N GLY A 915 -9.26 13.40 5.34
CA GLY A 915 -8.29 14.43 5.04
C GLY A 915 -7.58 14.22 3.69
N SER A 916 -6.32 14.60 3.62
CA SER A 916 -5.51 14.63 2.39
C SER A 916 -5.09 13.27 1.83
N SER A 917 -5.49 12.18 2.45
CA SER A 917 -5.06 10.86 2.00
C SER A 917 -6.01 10.32 0.95
N VAL A 918 -5.53 10.26 -0.24
CA VAL A 918 -6.13 9.56 -1.34
C VAL A 918 -5.52 8.17 -1.38
N PHE A 919 -6.31 7.20 -1.73
CA PHE A 919 -5.93 5.80 -1.60
C PHE A 919 -5.72 5.17 -2.95
N ASP A 920 -4.66 4.40 -3.04
CA ASP A 920 -4.33 3.54 -4.12
C ASP A 920 -4.36 2.10 -3.59
N ARG A 921 -5.37 1.33 -3.96
CA ARG A 921 -5.57 -0.04 -3.50
C ARG A 921 -5.70 -1.02 -4.66
N TYR A 922 -5.21 -2.22 -4.43
CA TYR A 922 -5.36 -3.32 -5.34
C TYR A 922 -6.63 -4.11 -4.99
N PHE A 923 -7.50 -4.32 -5.95
CA PHE A 923 -8.77 -5.02 -5.79
C PHE A 923 -8.75 -6.33 -6.60
N TYR A 924 -9.05 -7.47 -5.95
CA TYR A 924 -9.09 -8.77 -6.59
C TYR A 924 -10.52 -9.15 -6.96
N CYS A 925 -10.76 -9.41 -8.22
CA CYS A 925 -12.05 -9.86 -8.75
C CYS A 925 -12.08 -11.38 -8.94
N THR A 926 -12.10 -12.13 -7.85
CA THR A 926 -11.99 -13.61 -7.91
C THR A 926 -13.26 -14.32 -8.37
N ASN A 927 -14.42 -13.66 -8.30
CA ASN A 927 -15.73 -14.29 -8.54
C ASN A 927 -16.45 -13.78 -9.79
N LYS A 928 -15.80 -13.00 -10.65
CA LYS A 928 -16.41 -12.44 -11.85
C LYS A 928 -16.50 -13.45 -12.98
N LEU A 929 -17.68 -13.50 -13.60
CA LEU A 929 -17.98 -14.30 -14.78
C LEU A 929 -18.01 -13.40 -16.02
N LYS A 930 -17.96 -14.02 -17.19
CA LYS A 930 -18.16 -13.33 -18.47
C LYS A 930 -19.55 -12.68 -18.51
N GLY A 931 -19.62 -11.44 -18.89
CA GLY A 931 -20.84 -10.66 -18.95
C GLY A 931 -21.20 -9.94 -17.67
N ASP A 932 -20.51 -10.20 -16.55
CA ASP A 932 -20.73 -9.47 -15.31
C ASP A 932 -20.29 -8.01 -15.46
N ILE A 933 -21.01 -7.14 -14.79
CA ILE A 933 -20.66 -5.72 -14.71
C ILE A 933 -19.74 -5.52 -13.50
N ILE A 934 -18.72 -4.68 -13.66
CA ILE A 934 -17.91 -4.17 -12.60
C ILE A 934 -18.24 -2.68 -12.46
N SER A 935 -18.78 -2.28 -11.34
CA SER A 935 -19.17 -0.92 -11.04
C SER A 935 -18.22 -0.31 -10.01
N VAL A 936 -17.45 0.67 -10.40
CA VAL A 936 -16.61 1.47 -9.51
C VAL A 936 -17.36 2.76 -9.21
N VAL A 937 -17.68 2.98 -7.95
CA VAL A 937 -18.42 4.16 -7.48
C VAL A 937 -17.58 4.89 -6.45
N CYS A 938 -17.39 6.16 -6.67
CA CYS A 938 -16.75 7.07 -5.73
C CYS A 938 -17.79 8.08 -5.27
N VAL A 939 -17.91 8.27 -3.96
CA VAL A 939 -18.88 9.18 -3.35
C VAL A 939 -18.15 10.01 -2.31
N ASP A 940 -18.24 11.33 -2.40
CA ASP A 940 -17.73 12.22 -1.37
C ASP A 940 -18.73 12.36 -0.21
N SER A 941 -18.34 13.13 0.81
CA SER A 941 -19.22 13.39 1.95
C SER A 941 -20.38 14.34 1.64
N ALA A 942 -20.41 14.99 0.47
CA ALA A 942 -21.53 15.75 -0.04
C ALA A 942 -22.49 14.95 -0.93
N TYR A 943 -22.26 13.62 -1.07
CA TYR A 943 -22.99 12.72 -1.96
C TYR A 943 -22.81 12.97 -3.46
N ASN A 944 -21.88 13.82 -3.83
CA ASN A 944 -21.49 13.88 -5.23
C ASN A 944 -20.86 12.53 -5.61
N THR A 945 -21.24 12.03 -6.78
CA THR A 945 -20.84 10.69 -7.19
C THR A 945 -20.05 10.73 -8.50
N ALA A 946 -19.00 9.91 -8.58
CA ALA A 946 -18.37 9.53 -9.83
C ALA A 946 -18.51 8.02 -10.00
N GLN A 947 -19.01 7.56 -11.12
CA GLN A 947 -19.21 6.15 -11.40
C GLN A 947 -18.52 5.76 -12.70
N LYS A 948 -17.85 4.58 -12.68
CA LYS A 948 -17.32 3.93 -13.88
C LYS A 948 -17.83 2.50 -13.95
N LYS A 949 -18.24 2.06 -15.13
CA LYS A 949 -18.75 0.71 -15.37
C LYS A 949 -17.93 0.00 -16.43
N TYR A 950 -17.56 -1.21 -16.13
CA TYR A 950 -16.83 -2.11 -17.04
C TYR A 950 -17.63 -3.41 -17.19
N ILE A 951 -17.51 -4.04 -18.36
CA ILE A 951 -18.13 -5.33 -18.60
C ILE A 951 -17.05 -6.41 -18.69
N ALA A 952 -17.23 -7.50 -17.95
CA ALA A 952 -16.26 -8.59 -17.89
C ALA A 952 -16.30 -9.45 -19.17
N VAL A 953 -15.15 -9.65 -19.80
CA VAL A 953 -15.00 -10.46 -21.01
C VAL A 953 -13.80 -11.39 -20.92
N ASP A 954 -13.81 -12.46 -21.69
CA ASP A 954 -12.68 -13.34 -21.88
C ASP A 954 -12.36 -13.39 -23.38
N GLY A 955 -11.34 -12.64 -23.79
CA GLY A 955 -11.00 -12.43 -25.20
C GLY A 955 -11.72 -11.25 -25.84
N GLU A 956 -11.77 -11.23 -27.18
CA GLU A 956 -12.45 -10.17 -27.95
C GLU A 956 -13.93 -10.53 -28.11
N PRO A 957 -14.87 -9.64 -27.73
CA PRO A 957 -16.29 -9.85 -27.97
C PRO A 957 -16.59 -10.05 -29.44
N ARG A 958 -17.45 -11.02 -29.78
CA ARG A 958 -17.86 -11.31 -31.13
C ARG A 958 -19.37 -11.13 -31.29
N LEU A 959 -19.76 -10.39 -32.29
CA LEU A 959 -21.17 -10.25 -32.65
C LEU A 959 -21.72 -11.64 -33.02
N GLY A 960 -22.86 -12.00 -32.44
CA GLY A 960 -23.48 -13.30 -32.60
C GLY A 960 -23.10 -14.38 -31.54
N ASP A 961 -22.18 -14.09 -30.62
CA ASP A 961 -21.75 -14.99 -29.54
C ASP A 961 -22.56 -14.70 -28.27
N ALA A 962 -23.78 -15.21 -28.23
CA ALA A 962 -24.76 -14.91 -27.19
C ALA A 962 -24.52 -15.69 -25.87
N ASP A 963 -23.91 -16.89 -25.95
CA ASP A 963 -23.59 -17.70 -24.78
C ASP A 963 -22.17 -17.43 -24.23
N LEU A 964 -21.46 -16.47 -24.82
CA LEU A 964 -20.13 -16.01 -24.41
C LEU A 964 -19.04 -17.11 -24.43
N ASP A 965 -19.19 -18.17 -25.26
CA ASP A 965 -18.23 -19.26 -25.36
C ASP A 965 -17.05 -18.95 -26.32
N GLY A 966 -17.08 -17.78 -26.98
CA GLY A 966 -16.08 -17.32 -27.97
C GLY A 966 -16.31 -17.79 -29.38
N LYS A 967 -17.46 -18.43 -29.66
CA LYS A 967 -17.83 -18.96 -30.97
C LYS A 967 -19.26 -18.56 -31.32
N VAL A 968 -19.52 -18.40 -32.60
CA VAL A 968 -20.89 -18.19 -33.11
C VAL A 968 -21.44 -19.52 -33.57
N THR A 969 -22.42 -20.05 -32.90
CA THR A 969 -23.00 -21.39 -33.07
C THR A 969 -24.53 -21.35 -33.17
N SER A 970 -25.15 -22.51 -33.39
CA SER A 970 -26.60 -22.63 -33.38
C SER A 970 -27.19 -22.47 -31.97
N ASN A 971 -26.39 -22.62 -30.93
CA ASN A 971 -26.83 -22.40 -29.55
C ASN A 971 -27.12 -20.92 -29.28
N ASP A 972 -26.27 -20.04 -29.82
CA ASP A 972 -26.47 -18.58 -29.72
C ASP A 972 -27.76 -18.13 -30.39
N ALA A 973 -28.04 -18.71 -31.57
CA ALA A 973 -29.30 -18.45 -32.26
C ALA A 973 -30.51 -18.96 -31.47
N LEU A 974 -30.36 -20.09 -30.79
CA LEU A 974 -31.41 -20.61 -29.90
C LEU A 974 -31.62 -19.68 -28.72
N MET A 975 -30.56 -19.17 -28.10
CA MET A 975 -30.67 -18.20 -27.01
C MET A 975 -31.34 -16.90 -27.47
N ALA A 976 -31.00 -16.38 -28.64
CA ALA A 976 -31.67 -15.22 -29.22
C ALA A 976 -33.17 -15.45 -29.44
N LEU A 977 -33.59 -16.64 -29.91
CA LEU A 977 -35.00 -17.00 -30.03
C LEU A 977 -35.67 -17.12 -28.68
N GLN A 978 -35.06 -17.74 -27.69
CA GLN A 978 -35.60 -17.85 -26.33
C GLN A 978 -35.80 -16.51 -25.66
N GLN A 979 -34.85 -15.56 -25.85
CA GLN A 979 -35.00 -14.19 -25.42
C GLN A 979 -36.19 -13.51 -26.10
N THR A 980 -36.35 -13.66 -27.42
CA THR A 980 -37.46 -13.07 -28.18
C THR A 980 -38.83 -13.44 -27.66
N VAL A 981 -38.97 -14.64 -27.13
CA VAL A 981 -40.26 -15.17 -26.60
C VAL A 981 -40.34 -15.12 -25.06
N GLY A 982 -39.34 -14.53 -24.40
CA GLY A 982 -39.33 -14.34 -22.95
C GLY A 982 -39.11 -15.62 -22.13
N ILE A 983 -38.48 -16.64 -22.70
CA ILE A 983 -38.12 -17.88 -21.99
C ILE A 983 -36.87 -17.67 -21.14
N ILE A 984 -35.91 -16.83 -21.59
CA ILE A 984 -34.73 -16.44 -20.85
C ILE A 984 -34.66 -14.92 -20.73
N ASN A 985 -33.91 -14.45 -19.77
CA ASN A 985 -33.50 -13.07 -19.69
C ASN A 985 -31.97 -13.02 -19.80
N MET A 986 -31.44 -12.43 -20.88
CA MET A 986 -30.00 -12.34 -21.14
C MET A 986 -29.40 -11.22 -20.32
N GLY A 987 -28.18 -11.41 -19.79
CA GLY A 987 -27.34 -10.32 -19.30
C GLY A 987 -26.99 -9.33 -20.41
N CYS A 988 -26.60 -8.11 -20.05
CA CYS A 988 -26.44 -7.01 -21.02
C CYS A 988 -25.40 -7.32 -22.12
N LEU A 989 -24.30 -8.02 -21.83
CA LEU A 989 -23.31 -8.40 -22.84
C LEU A 989 -23.89 -9.44 -23.80
N SER A 990 -24.47 -10.53 -23.27
CA SER A 990 -25.13 -11.56 -24.10
C SER A 990 -26.20 -10.96 -25.00
N PHE A 991 -26.99 -10.03 -24.45
CA PHE A 991 -28.03 -9.32 -25.21
C PHE A 991 -27.38 -8.48 -26.33
N ALA A 992 -26.37 -7.70 -26.03
CA ALA A 992 -25.68 -6.85 -27.00
C ALA A 992 -24.97 -7.65 -28.11
N LEU A 993 -24.48 -8.86 -27.81
CA LEU A 993 -23.86 -9.74 -28.79
C LEU A 993 -24.88 -10.51 -29.63
N ALA A 994 -26.06 -10.80 -29.08
CA ALA A 994 -27.17 -11.45 -29.80
C ALA A 994 -27.91 -10.50 -30.75
N ASP A 995 -27.84 -9.17 -30.51
CA ASP A 995 -28.46 -8.11 -31.30
C ASP A 995 -27.63 -7.84 -32.57
N THR A 996 -27.89 -8.57 -33.64
CA THR A 996 -27.07 -8.62 -34.85
C THR A 996 -27.59 -7.78 -36.01
N ASP A 997 -28.75 -7.19 -35.85
CA ASP A 997 -29.34 -6.38 -36.91
C ASP A 997 -29.23 -4.86 -36.66
N GLU A 998 -29.89 -4.06 -37.51
CA GLU A 998 -29.83 -2.60 -37.41
C GLU A 998 -30.87 -2.03 -36.40
N ASP A 999 -31.82 -2.85 -35.92
CA ASP A 999 -32.83 -2.46 -34.93
C ASP A 999 -32.24 -2.62 -33.50
N ILE A 1000 -31.20 -1.85 -33.21
CA ILE A 1000 -30.40 -1.95 -31.99
C ILE A 1000 -31.26 -1.76 -30.74
N GLY A 1001 -31.02 -2.59 -29.72
CA GLY A 1001 -31.72 -2.59 -28.44
C GLY A 1001 -32.93 -3.53 -28.42
N ARG A 1002 -33.12 -4.36 -29.47
CA ARG A 1002 -34.19 -5.33 -29.52
C ARG A 1002 -33.79 -6.64 -30.20
N ILE A 1003 -33.81 -7.73 -29.48
CA ILE A 1003 -33.59 -9.05 -30.07
C ILE A 1003 -34.90 -9.57 -30.74
N SER A 1004 -34.79 -10.02 -31.96
CA SER A 1004 -35.85 -10.51 -32.82
C SER A 1004 -35.53 -11.88 -33.46
N ALA A 1005 -36.46 -12.47 -34.12
CA ALA A 1005 -36.22 -13.70 -34.89
C ALA A 1005 -35.24 -13.45 -36.07
N ASN A 1006 -35.07 -12.19 -36.50
CA ASN A 1006 -34.14 -11.84 -37.56
C ASN A 1006 -32.67 -11.93 -37.10
N ASP A 1007 -32.41 -11.56 -35.84
CA ASP A 1007 -31.10 -11.71 -35.23
C ASP A 1007 -30.69 -13.17 -35.13
N ALA A 1008 -31.58 -14.01 -34.65
CA ALA A 1008 -31.35 -15.44 -34.60
C ALA A 1008 -31.12 -16.05 -36.00
N LEU A 1009 -31.82 -15.57 -37.03
CA LEU A 1009 -31.61 -15.99 -38.39
C LEU A 1009 -30.22 -15.58 -38.90
N LYS A 1010 -29.76 -14.34 -38.61
CA LYS A 1010 -28.42 -13.88 -39.00
C LYS A 1010 -27.34 -14.70 -38.30
N ILE A 1011 -27.51 -14.99 -37.01
CA ILE A 1011 -26.59 -15.87 -36.26
C ILE A 1011 -26.52 -17.24 -36.94
N LEU A 1012 -27.67 -17.87 -37.28
CA LEU A 1012 -27.69 -19.13 -37.98
C LEU A 1012 -27.00 -19.07 -39.36
N GLN A 1013 -27.20 -18.00 -40.11
CA GLN A 1013 -26.53 -17.81 -41.41
C GLN A 1013 -25.01 -17.69 -41.24
N ALA A 1014 -24.56 -17.05 -40.18
CA ALA A 1014 -23.12 -16.92 -39.86
C ALA A 1014 -22.53 -18.27 -39.46
N THR A 1015 -23.24 -19.12 -38.72
CA THR A 1015 -22.77 -20.47 -38.31
C THR A 1015 -22.49 -21.40 -39.50
N VAL A 1016 -23.19 -21.18 -40.63
CA VAL A 1016 -22.99 -21.98 -41.84
C VAL A 1016 -22.18 -21.24 -42.94
N GLY A 1017 -21.64 -20.11 -42.61
CA GLY A 1017 -20.78 -19.33 -43.52
C GLY A 1017 -21.52 -18.58 -44.64
N LEU A 1018 -22.83 -18.37 -44.51
CA LEU A 1018 -23.65 -17.60 -45.44
C LEU A 1018 -23.64 -16.07 -45.18
N LEU A 1019 -23.25 -15.69 -44.00
CA LEU A 1019 -23.13 -14.32 -43.56
C LEU A 1019 -21.85 -14.16 -42.68
N GLU A 1020 -21.23 -13.02 -42.76
CA GLU A 1020 -20.18 -12.58 -41.84
C GLU A 1020 -20.79 -11.47 -40.93
N LEU A 1021 -20.80 -11.69 -39.60
CA LEU A 1021 -21.38 -10.78 -38.64
C LEU A 1021 -20.39 -9.67 -38.22
#